data_e565c5fbe190af429ef7b54fdc62c712
#
_entry.id   e565c5fbe190af429ef7b54fdc62c712
#
_cell.length_a   1.000
_cell.length_b   1.000
_cell.length_c   1.000
_cell.angle_alpha   90.00
_cell.angle_beta   90.00
_cell.angle_gamma   90.00
#
_symmetry.space_group_name_H-M   'P 1'
#
loop_
_entity.id
_entity.type
_entity.pdbx_description
1 polymer ?
#
loop_
_entity_poly.entity_id
_entity_poly.type
_entity_poly.pdbx_seq_one_letter_code
_entity_poly.pdbx_strand_id
1 'polypeptide(L)'
;MCQPQASQRAADEQRSSHLHNAMTRSPPIQPILEEGIDRKVLATLRARFLALSAARLERAMQGLSTRQQQAVQLLPLLFHVNHPLLPGYVSASTPAGLSGFEPDTELLAEAQRLTRSFTYKPLRGRPAQPIWGLYLMGSLGTVAQEEHSDLDVWVCHDSALDARQLDELRRKCDLLTAWAASLGSEAHFFLVDPQRFVQGQRETQLTSDDCGTTQHYLLLDEFYRTAIWLGGRTPVWWLVPAYEEHRYHSYVDTLLERRFVRAEDVLDLGHLQQIPPGEFVGAGLWQLYKAIEAPYKSLFKLLLVEVYASQHPQVHCLALAFKQAVYAGQLKIEELDPYICAYRAIEQYLRDRDAPERLELARRCLYLKVNRPLSRPPRNRNKSWQRVLLEQLVRDWQWDERLLVRLDDRSRWKVRQVIQERQALANELALGYRFLSDFTRLQQAASSVSRRDLSVLGRRLFATIERKVGKVEVLNIGISPNMAEDSLTLVHGEDAAGDLCWSLFTGSLNAHEWANFAPLKRTRELIPLLAWCHRNGVIDAGTRVSLFAGDSGLSELELFNLLSELRQALPLPLPPVDAQTLLATAQPRTVLLLVNVGLDPLDQRSLLQMPEDGAHSDPLGYAAARENLVLSIDQVQLSSWNELIVSRYEGPHALPDCLRDHLQNLPADAVDGLPQLQVRCFSRNRGQAIARRVEELLLEARLQLASVHSRYLLQVRQQFHLLERRPDSVRATSLNDRTALLAHLGEAHHVYRPLRLDRHALKGDDLRLILPLARPDCLQLFYRVRGETAELSILDECNALWCQRLPCRDEQQLLMPLLRFLRSVEYRRNARVSLHGDDGEAAFDIQLYRLHGDPGEPSASVERRPLPQGGTSDACYEVQAIVEPGETRSQVTLYCNHREFSELEYGARLCIAVAEHILSQRRDGERYPCYITDLDLSGMHGSGRSQTVQLLRYKARLEAALNAALAQL
;
A
#
# COMPACT_ATOMS: atom_id res chain seq x y z
N MET A 1 4.88 46.27 51.31
CA MET A 1 5.12 44.85 51.59
C MET A 1 5.52 44.11 50.28
N CYS A 2 6.76 44.33 49.84
CA CYS A 2 7.35 43.66 48.63
C CYS A 2 8.86 43.52 48.84
N GLN A 3 9.30 42.64 49.75
CA GLN A 3 10.73 42.38 49.92
C GLN A 3 11.11 41.01 50.53
N PRO A 4 10.44 39.90 50.26
CA PRO A 4 11.11 38.59 50.48
C PRO A 4 11.46 37.78 49.21
N GLN A 5 10.92 38.11 48.03
CA GLN A 5 11.16 37.29 46.85
C GLN A 5 12.51 37.50 46.15
N ALA A 6 13.13 38.65 46.28
CA ALA A 6 14.45 38.94 45.70
C ALA A 6 15.62 38.25 46.41
N SER A 7 15.49 38.04 47.75
CA SER A 7 16.52 37.38 48.57
C SER A 7 16.55 35.87 48.40
N GLN A 8 15.41 35.25 48.14
CA GLN A 8 15.33 33.81 47.84
C GLN A 8 15.87 33.46 46.46
N ARG A 9 15.54 34.27 45.43
CA ARG A 9 16.12 34.11 44.11
C ARG A 9 17.65 34.27 44.05
N ALA A 10 18.19 35.21 44.79
CA ALA A 10 19.66 35.42 44.89
C ALA A 10 20.34 34.24 45.62
N ALA A 11 19.69 33.65 46.64
CA ALA A 11 20.21 32.49 47.35
C ALA A 11 20.14 31.20 46.53
N ASP A 12 19.11 31.06 45.67
CA ASP A 12 18.97 29.93 44.75
C ASP A 12 19.90 30.05 43.53
N GLU A 13 20.11 31.27 43.00
CA GLU A 13 21.13 31.53 42.00
C GLU A 13 22.55 31.31 42.52
N GLN A 14 22.85 31.66 43.80
CA GLN A 14 24.13 31.36 44.42
C GLN A 14 24.29 29.84 44.72
N ARG A 15 23.25 29.13 45.12
CA ARG A 15 23.29 27.68 45.29
C ARG A 15 23.46 26.96 43.93
N SER A 16 22.77 27.40 42.92
CA SER A 16 22.93 26.88 41.54
C SER A 16 24.32 27.15 40.99
N SER A 17 24.90 28.35 41.19
CA SER A 17 26.25 28.68 40.75
C SER A 17 27.35 27.96 41.57
N HIS A 18 27.14 27.71 42.87
CA HIS A 18 28.06 26.91 43.68
C HIS A 18 28.02 25.42 43.33
N LEU A 19 26.85 24.85 43.03
CA LEU A 19 26.71 23.49 42.48
C LEU A 19 27.36 23.39 41.11
N HIS A 20 27.19 24.38 40.24
CA HIS A 20 27.79 24.41 38.90
C HIS A 20 29.32 24.50 38.93
N ASN A 21 29.89 25.30 39.83
CA ASN A 21 31.37 25.43 40.01
C ASN A 21 32.01 24.24 40.72
N ALA A 22 31.30 23.55 41.63
CA ALA A 22 31.81 22.35 42.32
C ALA A 22 31.80 21.11 41.41
N MET A 23 30.99 21.11 40.32
CA MET A 23 30.89 19.99 39.36
C MET A 23 32.02 19.93 38.32
N THR A 24 32.85 20.99 38.15
CA THR A 24 33.75 21.10 37.03
C THR A 24 34.99 20.21 37.03
N ARG A 25 35.45 19.69 38.18
CA ARG A 25 36.53 18.70 38.33
C ARG A 25 36.41 17.94 39.63
N SER A 26 35.72 16.80 39.60
CA SER A 26 35.74 15.84 40.68
C SER A 26 36.91 14.86 40.50
N PRO A 27 37.52 14.34 41.60
CA PRO A 27 38.61 13.38 41.45
C PRO A 27 38.15 12.11 40.70
N PRO A 28 39.02 11.47 39.89
CA PRO A 28 38.72 10.23 39.23
C PRO A 28 38.43 9.11 40.25
N ILE A 29 37.50 8.22 39.92
CA ILE A 29 37.12 7.08 40.75
C ILE A 29 37.38 5.83 39.96
N GLN A 30 38.18 4.91 40.46
CA GLN A 30 38.48 3.59 39.87
C GLN A 30 38.25 2.52 40.94
N PRO A 31 37.03 2.00 41.09
CA PRO A 31 36.76 0.93 42.06
C PRO A 31 37.39 -0.38 41.61
N ILE A 32 38.32 -0.90 42.40
CA ILE A 32 38.98 -2.19 42.16
C ILE A 32 38.41 -3.21 43.14
N LEU A 33 37.78 -4.29 42.63
CA LEU A 33 37.16 -5.33 43.46
C LEU A 33 38.18 -6.04 44.42
N GLU A 34 39.41 -6.18 43.97
CA GLU A 34 40.47 -6.87 44.72
C GLU A 34 41.02 -6.02 45.86
N GLU A 35 41.03 -4.72 45.73
CA GLU A 35 41.43 -3.76 46.77
C GLU A 35 40.31 -3.43 47.78
N GLY A 36 39.10 -3.93 47.53
CA GLY A 36 37.89 -3.67 48.30
C GLY A 36 37.12 -2.48 47.80
N ILE A 37 35.82 -2.71 47.50
CA ILE A 37 34.90 -1.65 47.13
C ILE A 37 34.37 -1.00 48.42
N ASP A 38 34.45 0.33 48.48
CA ASP A 38 33.82 1.10 49.58
C ASP A 38 32.39 1.51 49.14
N ARG A 39 31.40 1.29 49.98
CA ARG A 39 30.01 1.76 49.81
C ARG A 39 29.94 3.27 49.54
N LYS A 40 30.86 4.04 50.13
CA LYS A 40 30.97 5.50 49.91
C LYS A 40 31.35 5.82 48.46
N VAL A 41 32.22 5.04 47.86
CA VAL A 41 32.62 5.17 46.43
C VAL A 41 31.43 4.93 45.51
N LEU A 42 30.68 3.85 45.75
CA LEU A 42 29.49 3.55 44.98
C LEU A 42 28.39 4.60 45.14
N ALA A 43 28.20 5.10 46.36
CA ALA A 43 27.27 6.20 46.63
C ALA A 43 27.69 7.50 45.92
N THR A 44 29.00 7.79 45.87
CA THR A 44 29.53 8.94 45.12
C THR A 44 29.33 8.82 43.62
N LEU A 45 29.56 7.62 43.04
CA LEU A 45 29.29 7.37 41.64
C LEU A 45 27.83 7.55 41.33
N ARG A 46 26.95 6.93 42.11
CA ARG A 46 25.48 7.08 41.97
C ARG A 46 25.07 8.56 42.01
N ALA A 47 25.63 9.34 42.95
CA ALA A 47 25.37 10.75 43.10
C ALA A 47 25.80 11.56 41.85
N ARG A 48 26.96 11.23 41.22
CA ARG A 48 27.39 11.85 39.95
C ARG A 48 26.41 11.66 38.82
N PHE A 49 25.96 10.42 38.62
CA PHE A 49 24.98 10.12 37.58
C PHE A 49 23.64 10.80 37.85
N LEU A 50 23.17 10.78 39.07
CA LEU A 50 21.93 11.47 39.46
C LEU A 50 22.05 12.99 39.30
N ALA A 51 23.19 13.58 39.62
CA ALA A 51 23.41 15.01 39.44
C ALA A 51 23.39 15.40 37.93
N LEU A 52 24.01 14.59 37.08
CA LEU A 52 23.92 14.79 35.63
C LEU A 52 22.50 14.62 35.10
N SER A 53 21.78 13.63 35.61
CA SER A 53 20.37 13.41 35.25
C SER A 53 19.50 14.58 35.70
N ALA A 54 19.68 15.10 36.91
CA ALA A 54 18.96 16.29 37.40
C ALA A 54 19.27 17.53 36.58
N ALA A 55 20.55 17.76 36.23
CA ALA A 55 20.93 18.87 35.37
C ALA A 55 20.35 18.77 33.96
N ARG A 56 20.25 17.55 33.38
CA ARG A 56 19.55 17.31 32.10
C ARG A 56 18.04 17.56 32.23
N LEU A 57 17.42 17.14 33.34
CA LEU A 57 16.00 17.40 33.61
C LEU A 57 15.74 18.90 33.67
N GLU A 58 16.57 19.66 34.40
CA GLU A 58 16.46 21.10 34.47
C GLU A 58 16.54 21.75 33.09
N ARG A 59 17.49 21.33 32.24
CA ARG A 59 17.56 21.77 30.81
C ARG A 59 16.32 21.38 30.01
N ALA A 60 15.81 20.19 30.22
CA ALA A 60 14.58 19.75 29.58
C ALA A 60 13.42 20.66 29.94
N MET A 61 13.27 20.97 31.23
CA MET A 61 12.23 21.85 31.72
C MET A 61 12.34 23.28 31.20
N GLN A 62 13.54 23.82 31.04
CA GLN A 62 13.75 25.16 30.46
C GLN A 62 13.27 25.26 28.99
N GLY A 63 13.27 24.16 28.29
CA GLY A 63 12.81 24.06 26.87
C GLY A 63 11.32 23.82 26.68
N LEU A 64 10.58 23.48 27.75
CA LEU A 64 9.16 23.15 27.74
C LEU A 64 8.28 24.32 28.21
N SER A 65 7.07 24.43 27.68
CA SER A 65 6.06 25.35 28.18
C SER A 65 5.60 24.95 29.59
N THR A 66 5.03 25.87 30.36
CA THR A 66 4.56 25.61 31.74
C THR A 66 3.60 24.40 31.84
N ARG A 67 2.73 24.21 30.82
CA ARG A 67 1.80 23.08 30.80
C ARG A 67 2.53 21.75 30.53
N GLN A 68 3.51 21.76 29.65
CA GLN A 68 4.34 20.60 29.37
C GLN A 68 5.23 20.24 30.54
N GLN A 69 5.78 21.27 31.26
CA GLN A 69 6.52 21.06 32.50
C GLN A 69 5.65 20.34 33.54
N GLN A 70 4.38 20.73 33.71
CA GLN A 70 3.44 20.10 34.61
C GLN A 70 3.26 18.62 34.25
N ALA A 71 3.19 18.27 32.95
CA ALA A 71 3.09 16.89 32.53
C ALA A 71 4.28 16.06 33.02
N VAL A 72 5.51 16.52 32.76
CA VAL A 72 6.74 15.82 33.17
C VAL A 72 6.88 15.72 34.70
N GLN A 73 6.61 16.82 35.43
CA GLN A 73 6.72 16.85 36.89
C GLN A 73 5.78 15.87 37.58
N LEU A 74 4.54 15.71 37.10
CA LEU A 74 3.54 14.87 37.72
C LEU A 74 3.70 13.38 37.40
N LEU A 75 4.43 12.98 36.35
CA LEU A 75 4.59 11.57 35.96
C LEU A 75 4.99 10.64 37.10
N PRO A 76 6.02 10.96 37.94
CA PRO A 76 6.40 10.08 39.05
C PRO A 76 5.25 9.84 40.03
N LEU A 77 4.51 10.89 40.39
CA LEU A 77 3.35 10.79 41.28
C LEU A 77 2.22 9.97 40.66
N LEU A 78 1.92 10.16 39.35
CA LEU A 78 0.85 9.46 38.65
C LEU A 78 1.10 7.96 38.53
N PHE A 79 2.37 7.52 38.47
CA PHE A 79 2.73 6.10 38.54
C PHE A 79 2.88 5.59 39.99
N HIS A 80 3.15 6.49 40.96
CA HIS A 80 3.24 6.12 42.36
C HIS A 80 1.87 5.94 43.02
N VAL A 81 0.89 6.76 42.65
CA VAL A 81 -0.44 6.79 43.26
C VAL A 81 -1.51 6.36 42.25
N ASN A 82 -2.39 5.45 42.65
CA ASN A 82 -3.58 5.09 41.89
C ASN A 82 -4.83 5.73 42.52
N HIS A 83 -5.26 6.88 42.00
CA HIS A 83 -6.34 7.64 42.62
C HIS A 83 -7.36 8.11 41.56
N PRO A 84 -8.68 7.92 41.80
CA PRO A 84 -9.72 8.22 40.81
C PRO A 84 -9.76 9.68 40.32
N LEU A 85 -9.25 10.59 41.10
CA LEU A 85 -9.23 12.03 40.76
C LEU A 85 -7.98 12.46 39.99
N LEU A 86 -7.01 11.58 39.80
CA LEU A 86 -5.78 11.86 39.07
C LEU A 86 -5.85 11.27 37.66
N PRO A 87 -5.18 11.90 36.67
CA PRO A 87 -5.06 11.35 35.33
C PRO A 87 -4.48 9.93 35.32
N GLY A 88 -4.93 9.09 34.42
CA GLY A 88 -4.44 7.72 34.25
C GLY A 88 -5.07 6.70 35.21
N TYR A 89 -6.14 7.03 35.92
CA TYR A 89 -6.87 6.04 36.72
C TYR A 89 -7.72 5.14 35.81
N VAL A 90 -7.54 3.82 35.90
CA VAL A 90 -8.33 2.80 35.20
C VAL A 90 -9.28 2.08 36.15
N SER A 91 -8.73 1.45 37.21
CA SER A 91 -9.47 0.70 38.21
C SER A 91 -8.73 0.72 39.56
N ALA A 92 -9.34 0.22 40.62
CA ALA A 92 -8.68 0.08 41.92
C ALA A 92 -7.50 -0.92 41.90
N SER A 93 -7.49 -1.86 40.96
CA SER A 93 -6.46 -2.91 40.77
C SER A 93 -5.30 -2.50 39.88
N THR A 94 -5.34 -1.32 39.26
CA THR A 94 -4.28 -0.84 38.36
C THR A 94 -2.93 -0.77 39.10
N PRO A 95 -1.86 -1.39 38.61
CA PRO A 95 -0.54 -1.35 39.24
C PRO A 95 -0.07 0.08 39.50
N ALA A 96 0.31 0.36 40.72
CA ALA A 96 0.86 1.65 41.16
C ALA A 96 1.82 1.44 42.31
N GLY A 97 2.72 2.36 42.49
CA GLY A 97 3.78 2.29 43.51
C GLY A 97 5.15 2.31 42.82
N LEU A 98 5.80 3.48 42.79
CA LEU A 98 7.14 3.67 42.27
C LEU A 98 8.16 3.37 43.38
N SER A 99 9.13 2.51 43.05
CA SER A 99 10.13 2.03 44.02
C SER A 99 10.93 3.19 44.66
N GLY A 100 11.00 3.24 45.99
CA GLY A 100 11.81 4.22 46.70
C GLY A 100 11.42 5.69 46.45
N PHE A 101 10.23 5.95 45.91
CA PHE A 101 9.75 7.29 45.61
C PHE A 101 8.89 7.83 46.78
N GLU A 102 9.20 9.05 47.20
CA GLU A 102 8.39 9.82 48.15
C GLU A 102 8.11 11.19 47.51
N PRO A 103 6.84 11.57 47.35
CA PRO A 103 6.50 12.86 46.73
C PRO A 103 6.86 14.01 47.69
N ASP A 104 7.51 15.03 47.18
CA ASP A 104 7.81 16.26 47.91
C ASP A 104 6.58 17.18 48.02
N THR A 105 6.71 18.23 48.79
CA THR A 105 5.62 19.19 49.05
C THR A 105 5.22 19.99 47.83
N GLU A 106 6.18 20.27 46.89
CA GLU A 106 5.94 21.03 45.70
C GLU A 106 5.13 20.20 44.70
N LEU A 107 5.50 18.94 44.52
CA LEU A 107 4.79 17.98 43.66
C LEU A 107 3.36 17.73 44.15
N LEU A 108 3.17 17.61 45.49
CA LEU A 108 1.84 17.48 46.09
C LEU A 108 0.99 18.73 45.87
N ALA A 109 1.60 19.91 45.97
CA ALA A 109 0.92 21.17 45.71
C ALA A 109 0.51 21.29 44.23
N GLU A 110 1.36 20.79 43.31
CA GLU A 110 1.05 20.76 41.87
C GLU A 110 -0.11 19.78 41.54
N ALA A 111 -0.14 18.61 42.20
CA ALA A 111 -1.25 17.67 42.08
C ALA A 111 -2.56 18.25 42.62
N GLN A 112 -2.50 19.03 43.69
CA GLN A 112 -3.65 19.74 44.27
C GLN A 112 -4.12 20.93 43.41
N ARG A 113 -3.24 21.55 42.63
CA ARG A 113 -3.66 22.52 41.60
C ARG A 113 -4.45 21.86 40.50
N LEU A 114 -4.07 20.65 40.10
CA LEU A 114 -4.81 19.85 39.11
C LEU A 114 -6.19 19.45 39.67
N THR A 115 -6.23 18.96 40.94
CA THR A 115 -7.45 18.49 41.59
C THR A 115 -7.47 18.89 43.08
N ARG A 116 -8.24 19.93 43.41
CA ARG A 116 -8.29 20.51 44.77
C ARG A 116 -8.62 19.52 45.88
N SER A 117 -9.41 18.50 45.60
CA SER A 117 -9.84 17.48 46.58
C SER A 117 -8.83 16.32 46.73
N PHE A 118 -7.72 16.31 45.97
CA PHE A 118 -6.69 15.30 46.13
C PHE A 118 -5.94 15.45 47.44
N THR A 119 -5.86 14.37 48.20
CA THR A 119 -5.07 14.29 49.45
C THR A 119 -4.19 13.06 49.37
N TYR A 120 -2.89 13.25 49.42
CA TYR A 120 -1.93 12.16 49.47
C TYR A 120 -1.98 11.46 50.82
N LYS A 121 -2.15 10.15 50.78
CA LYS A 121 -2.05 9.29 51.97
C LYS A 121 -0.82 8.41 51.82
N PRO A 122 0.20 8.56 52.67
CA PRO A 122 1.36 7.66 52.63
C PRO A 122 0.92 6.18 52.74
N LEU A 123 1.51 5.34 51.89
CA LEU A 123 1.25 3.91 51.92
C LEU A 123 1.75 3.31 53.24
N ARG A 124 0.84 2.80 54.07
CA ARG A 124 1.20 2.16 55.35
C ARG A 124 1.75 0.75 55.08
N GLY A 125 2.90 0.41 55.66
CA GLY A 125 3.59 -0.86 55.47
C GLY A 125 4.59 -0.86 54.30
N ARG A 126 5.02 -2.04 53.83
CA ARG A 126 5.77 -2.21 52.59
C ARG A 126 4.83 -2.74 51.50
N PRO A 127 4.03 -1.89 50.88
CA PRO A 127 3.20 -2.35 49.76
C PRO A 127 4.09 -2.76 48.61
N ALA A 128 3.58 -3.66 47.79
CA ALA A 128 4.22 -3.98 46.49
C ALA A 128 4.44 -2.69 45.70
N GLN A 129 5.66 -2.48 45.23
CA GLN A 129 6.02 -1.35 44.37
C GLN A 129 6.30 -1.89 42.96
N PRO A 130 5.24 -2.15 42.20
CA PRO A 130 5.36 -2.84 40.90
C PRO A 130 6.02 -1.98 39.82
N ILE A 131 6.13 -0.67 40.03
CA ILE A 131 6.86 0.21 39.09
C ILE A 131 8.28 0.40 39.65
N TRP A 132 9.24 -0.22 38.95
CA TRP A 132 10.62 -0.22 39.41
C TRP A 132 11.36 1.05 39.06
N GLY A 133 11.06 1.68 37.91
CA GLY A 133 11.72 2.93 37.52
C GLY A 133 11.03 3.65 36.37
N LEU A 134 11.19 4.98 36.35
CA LEU A 134 10.72 5.85 35.29
C LEU A 134 11.86 6.64 34.72
N TYR A 135 11.98 6.65 33.39
CA TYR A 135 13.03 7.34 32.68
C TYR A 135 12.47 8.06 31.46
N LEU A 136 12.92 9.30 31.21
CA LEU A 136 12.71 9.97 29.94
C LEU A 136 13.88 9.66 29.01
N MET A 137 13.58 9.39 27.75
CA MET A 137 14.56 9.09 26.72
C MET A 137 14.55 10.13 25.58
N GLY A 138 15.50 10.01 24.69
CA GLY A 138 15.49 10.73 23.41
C GLY A 138 16.19 12.08 23.44
N SER A 139 15.57 13.12 22.89
CA SER A 139 16.21 14.43 22.70
C SER A 139 16.03 15.39 23.89
N LEU A 140 15.20 15.07 24.87
CA LEU A 140 14.95 15.93 26.02
C LEU A 140 16.22 16.18 26.85
N GLY A 141 16.41 17.42 27.26
CA GLY A 141 17.60 17.85 28.01
C GLY A 141 18.91 17.89 27.20
N THR A 142 18.85 17.63 25.88
CA THR A 142 19.99 17.66 24.95
C THR A 142 19.96 18.91 24.07
N VAL A 143 21.04 19.18 23.36
CA VAL A 143 21.09 20.29 22.38
C VAL A 143 20.02 20.16 21.30
N ALA A 144 19.59 18.93 20.98
CA ALA A 144 18.60 18.63 19.95
C ALA A 144 17.14 18.71 20.42
N GLN A 145 16.89 19.19 21.64
CA GLN A 145 15.52 19.41 22.15
C GLN A 145 14.84 20.57 21.43
N GLU A 146 13.69 20.33 20.86
CA GLU A 146 12.77 21.31 20.28
C GLU A 146 11.56 21.54 21.20
N GLU A 147 10.76 22.58 20.91
CA GLU A 147 9.53 22.90 21.66
C GLU A 147 8.49 21.79 21.61
N HIS A 148 8.48 21.02 20.52
CA HIS A 148 7.57 19.90 20.28
C HIS A 148 8.29 18.54 20.31
N SER A 149 9.37 18.43 21.09
CA SER A 149 10.01 17.12 21.29
C SER A 149 9.11 16.17 22.06
N ASP A 150 9.02 14.93 21.60
CA ASP A 150 8.23 13.87 22.19
C ASP A 150 8.75 13.49 23.58
N LEU A 151 7.84 13.05 24.45
CA LEU A 151 8.16 12.52 25.76
C LEU A 151 8.20 10.99 25.70
N ASP A 152 9.35 10.42 25.37
CA ASP A 152 9.55 8.96 25.37
C ASP A 152 9.81 8.49 26.81
N VAL A 153 8.83 7.84 27.43
CA VAL A 153 8.88 7.42 28.84
C VAL A 153 9.02 5.91 28.95
N TRP A 154 10.14 5.45 29.49
CA TRP A 154 10.28 4.04 29.86
C TRP A 154 9.71 3.82 31.26
N VAL A 155 8.74 2.90 31.34
CA VAL A 155 8.09 2.45 32.57
C VAL A 155 8.58 1.03 32.85
N CYS A 156 9.62 0.93 33.67
CA CYS A 156 10.18 -0.35 34.08
C CYS A 156 9.33 -0.94 35.18
N HIS A 157 8.81 -2.15 34.98
CA HIS A 157 7.85 -2.78 35.87
C HIS A 157 8.34 -4.14 36.37
N ASP A 158 7.67 -4.66 37.42
CA ASP A 158 7.93 -5.97 37.96
C ASP A 158 7.54 -7.07 36.95
N SER A 159 8.43 -8.03 36.74
CA SER A 159 8.20 -9.21 35.88
C SER A 159 7.10 -10.14 36.43
N ALA A 160 6.73 -10.02 37.69
CA ALA A 160 5.68 -10.79 38.33
C ALA A 160 4.25 -10.28 38.03
N LEU A 161 4.10 -9.16 37.30
CA LEU A 161 2.79 -8.66 36.91
C LEU A 161 2.10 -9.64 35.96
N ASP A 162 0.83 -9.99 36.23
CA ASP A 162 0.04 -10.83 35.37
C ASP A 162 -0.48 -10.06 34.12
N ALA A 163 -1.03 -10.80 33.14
CA ALA A 163 -1.50 -10.25 31.90
C ALA A 163 -2.61 -9.19 32.08
N ARG A 164 -3.47 -9.34 33.10
CA ARG A 164 -4.54 -8.38 33.41
C ARG A 164 -3.96 -7.09 33.98
N GLN A 165 -3.01 -7.21 34.89
CA GLN A 165 -2.32 -6.06 35.48
C GLN A 165 -1.55 -5.28 34.41
N LEU A 166 -0.89 -5.98 33.47
CA LEU A 166 -0.21 -5.35 32.34
C LEU A 166 -1.19 -4.64 31.41
N ASP A 167 -2.35 -5.23 31.13
CA ASP A 167 -3.39 -4.58 30.32
C ASP A 167 -3.92 -3.31 31.00
N GLU A 168 -4.18 -3.34 32.30
CA GLU A 168 -4.57 -2.14 33.05
C GLU A 168 -3.47 -1.07 33.06
N LEU A 169 -2.20 -1.48 33.15
CA LEU A 169 -1.07 -0.55 33.07
C LEU A 169 -0.93 0.07 31.67
N ARG A 170 -1.18 -0.70 30.59
CA ARG A 170 -1.25 -0.16 29.22
C ARG A 170 -2.35 0.88 29.09
N ARG A 171 -3.57 0.56 29.55
CA ARG A 171 -4.70 1.52 29.55
C ARG A 171 -4.39 2.78 30.36
N LYS A 172 -3.68 2.64 31.48
CA LYS A 172 -3.20 3.80 32.24
C LYS A 172 -2.27 4.66 31.39
N CYS A 173 -1.32 4.06 30.69
CA CYS A 173 -0.41 4.76 29.77
C CYS A 173 -1.18 5.46 28.65
N ASP A 174 -2.19 4.82 28.04
CA ASP A 174 -3.03 5.43 27.00
C ASP A 174 -3.78 6.68 27.51
N LEU A 175 -4.32 6.60 28.74
CA LEU A 175 -4.98 7.74 29.38
C LEU A 175 -3.99 8.88 29.67
N LEU A 176 -2.76 8.55 30.08
CA LEU A 176 -1.71 9.53 30.32
C LEU A 176 -1.20 10.15 29.02
N THR A 177 -1.14 9.40 27.93
CA THR A 177 -0.86 9.92 26.57
C THR A 177 -1.92 10.96 26.18
N ALA A 178 -3.19 10.62 26.32
CA ALA A 178 -4.29 11.55 26.02
C ALA A 178 -4.27 12.80 26.91
N TRP A 179 -3.93 12.64 28.20
CA TRP A 179 -3.79 13.75 29.12
C TRP A 179 -2.60 14.65 28.76
N ALA A 180 -1.42 14.09 28.48
CA ALA A 180 -0.25 14.84 28.04
C ALA A 180 -0.53 15.62 26.75
N ALA A 181 -1.23 15.01 25.79
CA ALA A 181 -1.67 15.67 24.56
C ALA A 181 -2.56 16.88 24.85
N SER A 182 -3.44 16.82 25.85
CA SER A 182 -4.27 17.96 26.28
C SER A 182 -3.45 19.13 26.85
N LEU A 183 -2.23 18.84 27.31
CA LEU A 183 -1.26 19.83 27.79
C LEU A 183 -0.28 20.30 26.69
N GLY A 184 -0.43 19.78 25.47
CA GLY A 184 0.41 20.12 24.32
C GLY A 184 1.72 19.31 24.24
N SER A 185 1.78 18.14 24.91
CA SER A 185 2.92 17.22 24.82
C SER A 185 2.51 15.92 24.13
N GLU A 186 3.27 15.49 23.14
CA GLU A 186 3.21 14.15 22.59
C GLU A 186 4.00 13.21 23.52
N ALA A 187 3.34 12.20 24.11
CA ALA A 187 3.98 11.31 25.07
C ALA A 187 3.76 9.84 24.65
N HIS A 188 4.85 9.09 24.62
CA HIS A 188 4.88 7.66 24.33
C HIS A 188 5.39 6.90 25.55
N PHE A 189 4.63 5.94 26.02
CA PHE A 189 4.98 5.11 27.18
C PHE A 189 5.37 3.71 26.73
N PHE A 190 6.58 3.29 27.11
CA PHE A 190 7.13 1.97 26.80
C PHE A 190 7.20 1.15 28.08
N LEU A 191 6.38 0.10 28.17
CA LEU A 191 6.43 -0.84 29.27
C LEU A 191 7.61 -1.78 29.09
N VAL A 192 8.52 -1.78 30.05
CA VAL A 192 9.76 -2.56 30.01
C VAL A 192 9.80 -3.52 31.17
N ASP A 193 9.82 -4.82 30.86
CA ASP A 193 10.18 -5.88 31.79
C ASP A 193 11.72 -6.03 31.79
N PRO A 194 12.44 -5.65 32.85
CA PRO A 194 13.89 -5.67 32.87
C PRO A 194 14.48 -7.06 32.70
N GLN A 195 13.85 -8.10 33.25
CA GLN A 195 14.36 -9.48 33.15
C GLN A 195 14.26 -10.02 31.71
N ARG A 196 13.13 -9.79 31.04
CA ARG A 196 12.95 -10.12 29.63
C ARG A 196 13.83 -9.28 28.72
N PHE A 197 14.00 -7.99 29.07
CA PHE A 197 14.84 -7.08 28.31
C PHE A 197 16.30 -7.55 28.28
N VAL A 198 16.88 -7.92 29.43
CA VAL A 198 18.25 -8.48 29.51
C VAL A 198 18.41 -9.74 28.64
N GLN A 199 17.35 -10.54 28.51
CA GLN A 199 17.36 -11.75 27.65
C GLN A 199 17.15 -11.43 26.15
N GLY A 200 17.03 -10.16 25.76
CA GLY A 200 16.74 -9.75 24.38
C GLY A 200 15.29 -10.02 23.95
N GLN A 201 14.42 -10.35 24.87
CA GLN A 201 13.01 -10.61 24.61
C GLN A 201 12.20 -9.31 24.73
N ARG A 202 11.75 -8.80 23.58
CA ARG A 202 10.85 -7.65 23.52
C ARG A 202 9.55 -8.07 22.86
N GLU A 203 8.42 -7.81 23.51
CA GLU A 203 7.07 -8.08 22.99
C GLU A 203 6.51 -6.91 22.17
N THR A 204 7.31 -5.85 21.98
CA THR A 204 6.89 -4.67 21.23
C THR A 204 6.82 -4.93 19.75
N GLN A 205 5.77 -4.40 19.11
CA GLN A 205 5.62 -4.45 17.65
C GLN A 205 6.26 -3.22 17.02
N LEU A 206 6.78 -3.40 15.82
CA LEU A 206 7.26 -2.30 15.00
C LEU A 206 6.11 -1.34 14.71
N THR A 207 6.26 -0.08 15.11
CA THR A 207 5.31 1.02 14.84
C THR A 207 6.06 2.24 14.32
N SER A 208 5.37 3.38 14.14
CA SER A 208 6.05 4.66 13.87
C SER A 208 7.01 5.06 14.99
N ASP A 209 6.78 4.65 16.24
CA ASP A 209 7.46 5.16 17.43
C ASP A 209 8.28 4.10 18.17
N ASP A 210 8.01 2.82 17.93
CA ASP A 210 8.79 1.70 18.48
C ASP A 210 9.54 0.95 17.36
N CYS A 211 10.84 0.76 17.57
CA CYS A 211 11.72 0.05 16.65
C CYS A 211 11.47 -1.48 16.62
N GLY A 212 10.55 -2.02 17.41
CA GLY A 212 10.26 -3.44 17.45
C GLY A 212 11.50 -4.27 17.81
N THR A 213 11.78 -5.28 16.99
CA THR A 213 12.93 -6.19 17.16
C THR A 213 14.20 -5.73 16.44
N THR A 214 14.19 -4.53 15.82
CA THR A 214 15.32 -4.07 14.98
C THR A 214 16.56 -3.66 15.77
N GLN A 215 16.41 -3.31 17.06
CA GLN A 215 17.49 -2.83 17.91
C GLN A 215 17.29 -3.34 19.35
N HIS A 216 18.38 -3.75 19.99
CA HIS A 216 18.44 -4.10 21.41
C HIS A 216 19.63 -3.40 22.09
N TYR A 217 20.86 -3.78 21.73
CA TYR A 217 22.07 -3.18 22.30
C TYR A 217 22.29 -1.73 21.88
N LEU A 218 21.96 -1.38 20.65
CA LEU A 218 22.01 0.00 20.16
C LEU A 218 20.95 0.88 20.85
N LEU A 219 19.79 0.32 21.16
CA LEU A 219 18.77 1.00 21.96
C LEU A 219 19.22 1.13 23.41
N LEU A 220 19.91 0.13 23.98
CA LEU A 220 20.48 0.18 25.32
C LEU A 220 21.63 1.22 25.40
N ASP A 221 22.47 1.33 24.37
CA ASP A 221 23.46 2.41 24.24
C ASP A 221 22.77 3.79 24.25
N GLU A 222 21.71 3.96 23.48
CA GLU A 222 20.90 5.18 23.46
C GLU A 222 20.32 5.47 24.86
N PHE A 223 19.75 4.46 25.52
CA PHE A 223 19.22 4.59 26.88
C PHE A 223 20.30 5.09 27.85
N TYR A 224 21.42 4.40 27.98
CA TYR A 224 22.44 4.74 28.98
C TYR A 224 23.08 6.12 28.77
N ARG A 225 23.10 6.64 27.56
CA ARG A 225 23.66 7.99 27.29
C ARG A 225 22.61 9.11 27.27
N THR A 226 21.30 8.80 27.09
CA THR A 226 20.27 9.84 26.96
C THR A 226 19.29 9.86 28.11
N ALA A 227 19.06 8.74 28.82
CA ALA A 227 18.01 8.62 29.81
C ALA A 227 18.15 9.64 30.95
N ILE A 228 17.03 10.31 31.27
CA ILE A 228 16.85 11.15 32.44
C ILE A 228 16.02 10.36 33.45
N TRP A 229 16.60 10.14 34.62
CA TRP A 229 15.91 9.45 35.70
C TRP A 229 14.85 10.38 36.34
N LEU A 230 13.60 9.93 36.34
CA LEU A 230 12.49 10.64 37.00
C LEU A 230 12.18 10.10 38.38
N GLY A 231 12.48 8.84 38.64
CA GLY A 231 12.22 8.19 39.93
C GLY A 231 12.38 6.68 39.89
N GLY A 232 12.39 6.06 41.06
CA GLY A 232 12.51 4.61 41.18
C GLY A 232 13.95 4.13 41.35
N ARG A 233 14.20 2.85 41.01
CA ARG A 233 15.50 2.21 41.05
C ARG A 233 16.45 2.85 40.06
N THR A 234 17.75 2.90 40.37
CA THR A 234 18.79 3.42 39.43
C THR A 234 19.46 2.28 38.68
N PRO A 235 19.93 2.49 37.44
CA PRO A 235 20.62 1.44 36.69
C PRO A 235 21.87 0.93 37.45
N VAL A 236 21.95 -0.37 37.68
CA VAL A 236 23.14 -0.98 38.31
C VAL A 236 24.37 -0.83 37.41
N TRP A 237 24.17 -0.70 36.10
CA TRP A 237 25.19 -0.44 35.10
C TRP A 237 26.05 0.79 35.42
N TRP A 238 25.50 1.81 36.11
CA TRP A 238 26.25 2.99 36.55
C TRP A 238 27.36 2.65 37.53
N LEU A 239 27.23 1.54 38.28
CA LEU A 239 28.14 1.13 39.33
C LEU A 239 29.18 0.12 38.88
N VAL A 240 29.09 -0.37 37.65
CA VAL A 240 30.05 -1.28 37.04
C VAL A 240 31.04 -0.45 36.20
N PRO A 241 32.35 -0.48 36.49
CA PRO A 241 33.36 0.25 35.73
C PRO A 241 33.38 -0.21 34.26
N ALA A 242 33.72 0.69 33.34
CA ALA A 242 33.76 0.34 31.91
C ALA A 242 34.79 -0.75 31.56
N TYR A 243 35.88 -0.84 32.35
CA TYR A 243 36.92 -1.91 32.18
C TYR A 243 36.44 -3.27 32.70
N GLU A 244 35.36 -3.34 33.51
CA GLU A 244 34.73 -4.58 33.99
C GLU A 244 33.51 -4.99 33.15
N GLU A 245 33.18 -4.27 32.09
CA GLU A 245 32.05 -4.58 31.22
C GLU A 245 32.06 -6.01 30.71
N HIS A 246 33.25 -6.58 30.45
CA HIS A 246 33.45 -7.96 30.02
C HIS A 246 33.09 -9.01 31.07
N ARG A 247 33.05 -8.63 32.35
CA ARG A 247 32.64 -9.47 33.49
C ARG A 247 31.38 -8.92 34.18
N TYR A 248 30.54 -8.19 33.48
CA TYR A 248 29.41 -7.46 34.00
C TYR A 248 28.57 -8.27 34.99
N HIS A 249 28.10 -9.44 34.56
CA HIS A 249 27.23 -10.26 35.43
C HIS A 249 27.90 -10.68 36.73
N SER A 250 29.12 -11.22 36.65
CA SER A 250 29.87 -11.62 37.88
C SER A 250 30.20 -10.44 38.81
N TYR A 251 30.41 -9.26 38.20
CA TYR A 251 30.61 -8.03 39.00
C TYR A 251 29.33 -7.59 39.70
N VAL A 252 28.19 -7.60 39.01
CA VAL A 252 26.87 -7.28 39.60
C VAL A 252 26.50 -8.28 40.69
N ASP A 253 26.70 -9.59 40.43
CA ASP A 253 26.45 -10.64 41.43
C ASP A 253 27.28 -10.39 42.69
N THR A 254 28.55 -10.06 42.54
CA THR A 254 29.45 -9.72 43.68
C THR A 254 28.94 -8.49 44.47
N LEU A 255 28.45 -7.45 43.76
CA LEU A 255 27.89 -6.28 44.43
C LEU A 255 26.64 -6.61 45.24
N LEU A 256 25.79 -7.50 44.74
CA LEU A 256 24.55 -7.92 45.42
C LEU A 256 24.80 -8.91 46.55
N GLU A 257 25.61 -9.95 46.35
CA GLU A 257 25.93 -11.00 47.33
C GLU A 257 26.66 -10.40 48.56
N ARG A 258 27.61 -9.52 48.29
CA ARG A 258 28.35 -8.82 49.38
C ARG A 258 27.54 -7.65 49.95
N ARG A 259 26.31 -7.42 49.51
CA ARG A 259 25.40 -6.36 49.97
C ARG A 259 26.01 -4.94 49.89
N PHE A 260 26.87 -4.69 48.93
CA PHE A 260 27.31 -3.35 48.59
C PHE A 260 26.17 -2.51 48.07
N VAL A 261 25.26 -3.16 47.33
CA VAL A 261 24.03 -2.59 46.78
C VAL A 261 22.88 -3.54 47.08
N ARG A 262 21.70 -3.00 47.31
CA ARG A 262 20.49 -3.82 47.45
C ARG A 262 19.79 -3.99 46.14
N ALA A 263 19.26 -5.18 45.88
CA ALA A 263 18.53 -5.48 44.64
C ALA A 263 17.27 -4.57 44.47
N GLU A 264 16.68 -4.15 45.61
CA GLU A 264 15.52 -3.23 45.61
C GLU A 264 15.85 -1.78 45.22
N ASP A 265 17.15 -1.38 45.23
CA ASP A 265 17.60 -0.01 44.94
C ASP A 265 18.07 0.14 43.49
N VAL A 266 18.31 -0.94 42.79
CA VAL A 266 18.90 -0.93 41.45
C VAL A 266 18.07 -1.67 40.40
N LEU A 267 18.26 -1.29 39.13
CA LEU A 267 17.63 -1.85 37.96
C LEU A 267 18.71 -2.39 37.05
N ASP A 268 18.61 -3.66 36.67
CA ASP A 268 19.48 -4.26 35.68
C ASP A 268 18.77 -4.32 34.30
N LEU A 269 19.35 -3.69 33.27
CA LEU A 269 18.93 -3.70 31.89
C LEU A 269 19.98 -4.34 30.98
N GLY A 270 21.07 -4.88 31.56
CA GLY A 270 22.14 -5.51 30.82
C GLY A 270 23.34 -4.60 30.51
N HIS A 271 24.23 -5.10 29.67
CA HIS A 271 25.54 -4.51 29.36
C HIS A 271 25.80 -4.37 27.85
N LEU A 272 26.88 -3.69 27.47
CA LEU A 272 27.17 -3.28 26.08
C LEU A 272 28.44 -3.90 25.48
N GLN A 273 28.81 -5.13 25.87
CA GLN A 273 30.11 -5.69 25.48
C GLN A 273 30.23 -6.12 24.02
N GLN A 274 29.21 -6.75 23.47
CA GLN A 274 29.23 -7.27 22.10
C GLN A 274 27.89 -7.02 21.42
N ILE A 275 27.91 -6.24 20.37
CA ILE A 275 26.73 -5.98 19.55
C ILE A 275 26.72 -6.96 18.39
N PRO A 276 25.68 -7.79 18.23
CA PRO A 276 25.57 -8.71 17.11
C PRO A 276 25.55 -7.97 15.77
N PRO A 277 26.25 -8.44 14.74
CA PRO A 277 26.30 -7.75 13.44
C PRO A 277 24.92 -7.55 12.79
N GLY A 278 23.96 -8.48 13.01
CA GLY A 278 22.60 -8.35 12.53
C GLY A 278 21.84 -7.12 13.06
N GLU A 279 22.22 -6.61 14.22
CA GLU A 279 21.58 -5.45 14.83
C GLU A 279 21.90 -4.13 14.11
N PHE A 280 23.15 -3.99 13.57
CA PHE A 280 23.47 -2.81 12.75
C PHE A 280 22.63 -2.76 11.48
N VAL A 281 22.35 -3.93 10.91
CA VAL A 281 21.46 -4.04 9.73
C VAL A 281 20.03 -3.64 10.11
N GLY A 282 19.51 -4.17 11.20
CA GLY A 282 18.17 -3.84 11.70
C GLY A 282 18.03 -2.35 12.03
N ALA A 283 19.00 -1.80 12.76
CA ALA A 283 19.05 -0.39 13.12
C ALA A 283 19.12 0.51 11.86
N GLY A 284 19.95 0.14 10.90
CA GLY A 284 20.08 0.89 9.66
C GLY A 284 18.80 0.87 8.83
N LEU A 285 18.15 -0.28 8.67
CA LEU A 285 16.86 -0.38 8.01
C LEU A 285 15.78 0.44 8.72
N TRP A 286 15.78 0.45 10.04
CA TRP A 286 14.89 1.31 10.84
C TRP A 286 15.13 2.81 10.56
N GLN A 287 16.38 3.25 10.50
CA GLN A 287 16.68 4.65 10.18
C GLN A 287 16.29 5.01 8.75
N LEU A 288 16.46 4.11 7.77
CA LEU A 288 15.96 4.32 6.41
C LEU A 288 14.43 4.46 6.37
N TYR A 289 13.72 3.64 7.16
CA TYR A 289 12.28 3.75 7.30
C TYR A 289 11.84 5.10 7.90
N LYS A 290 12.50 5.54 8.99
CA LYS A 290 12.22 6.84 9.64
C LYS A 290 12.63 8.03 8.78
N ALA A 291 13.59 7.85 7.86
CA ALA A 291 14.02 8.91 6.93
C ALA A 291 12.92 9.37 5.97
N ILE A 292 11.88 8.57 5.77
CA ILE A 292 10.70 8.94 4.96
C ILE A 292 10.01 10.18 5.56
N GLU A 293 9.92 10.28 6.88
CA GLU A 293 9.24 11.36 7.60
C GLU A 293 10.20 12.40 8.18
N ALA A 294 11.34 11.94 8.73
CA ALA A 294 12.31 12.77 9.43
C ALA A 294 13.75 12.57 8.88
N PRO A 295 14.04 13.03 7.63
CA PRO A 295 15.27 12.68 6.92
C PRO A 295 16.55 13.11 7.66
N TYR A 296 16.58 14.31 8.21
CA TYR A 296 17.78 14.84 8.89
C TYR A 296 18.12 14.08 10.17
N LYS A 297 17.11 13.82 11.03
CA LYS A 297 17.29 13.06 12.28
C LYS A 297 17.74 11.62 11.97
N SER A 298 17.09 11.01 11.00
CA SER A 298 17.34 9.61 10.63
C SER A 298 18.69 9.44 9.95
N LEU A 299 19.08 10.36 9.06
CA LEU A 299 20.39 10.34 8.43
C LEU A 299 21.51 10.49 9.46
N PHE A 300 21.36 11.41 10.42
CA PHE A 300 22.33 11.57 11.50
C PHE A 300 22.50 10.29 12.32
N LYS A 301 21.39 9.63 12.66
CA LYS A 301 21.42 8.34 13.38
C LYS A 301 21.98 7.21 12.50
N LEU A 302 21.68 7.18 11.19
CA LEU A 302 22.22 6.20 10.25
C LEU A 302 23.74 6.31 10.15
N LEU A 303 24.28 7.53 10.08
CA LEU A 303 25.72 7.77 10.12
C LEU A 303 26.36 7.25 11.42
N LEU A 304 25.70 7.39 12.56
CA LEU A 304 26.18 6.82 13.82
C LEU A 304 26.18 5.28 13.80
N VAL A 305 25.15 4.65 13.21
CA VAL A 305 25.12 3.20 12.99
C VAL A 305 26.26 2.77 12.08
N GLU A 306 26.58 3.54 11.05
CA GLU A 306 27.73 3.30 10.15
C GLU A 306 29.06 3.38 10.90
N VAL A 307 29.23 4.39 11.79
CA VAL A 307 30.40 4.51 12.68
C VAL A 307 30.57 3.24 13.52
N TYR A 308 29.51 2.81 14.20
CA TYR A 308 29.55 1.62 15.05
C TYR A 308 29.83 0.33 14.26
N ALA A 309 29.12 0.13 13.15
CA ALA A 309 29.33 -1.02 12.29
C ALA A 309 30.76 -1.10 11.73
N SER A 310 31.38 0.06 11.42
CA SER A 310 32.76 0.13 10.94
C SER A 310 33.80 -0.29 11.99
N GLN A 311 33.45 -0.24 13.27
CA GLN A 311 34.32 -0.64 14.39
C GLN A 311 34.13 -2.09 14.80
N HIS A 312 33.12 -2.79 14.25
CA HIS A 312 32.89 -4.19 14.58
C HIS A 312 34.14 -5.05 14.33
N PRO A 313 34.52 -6.02 15.21
CA PRO A 313 33.78 -6.49 16.40
C PRO A 313 33.98 -5.68 17.70
N GLN A 314 34.95 -4.74 17.75
CA GLN A 314 35.26 -3.93 18.94
C GLN A 314 34.60 -2.56 18.85
N VAL A 315 33.31 -2.49 19.13
CA VAL A 315 32.53 -1.26 19.02
C VAL A 315 32.74 -0.36 20.24
N HIS A 316 33.13 0.88 20.00
CA HIS A 316 33.26 1.90 21.06
C HIS A 316 31.93 2.63 21.26
N CYS A 317 31.03 2.03 22.04
CA CYS A 317 29.73 2.63 22.34
C CYS A 317 29.87 3.97 23.05
N LEU A 318 29.07 4.95 22.65
CA LEU A 318 29.08 6.29 23.24
C LEU A 318 28.66 6.28 24.70
N ALA A 319 27.81 5.34 25.13
CA ALA A 319 27.44 5.18 26.53
C ALA A 319 28.65 4.76 27.40
N LEU A 320 29.54 3.89 26.87
CA LEU A 320 30.76 3.53 27.59
C LEU A 320 31.71 4.72 27.74
N ALA A 321 31.87 5.52 26.68
CA ALA A 321 32.65 6.76 26.74
C ALA A 321 32.04 7.76 27.74
N PHE A 322 30.72 7.90 27.74
CA PHE A 322 29.99 8.70 28.74
C PHE A 322 30.26 8.19 30.16
N LYS A 323 30.16 6.88 30.44
CA LYS A 323 30.45 6.26 31.71
C LYS A 323 31.89 6.55 32.14
N GLN A 324 32.88 6.35 31.25
CA GLN A 324 34.30 6.63 31.53
C GLN A 324 34.54 8.10 31.94
N ALA A 325 33.91 9.04 31.23
CA ALA A 325 33.99 10.47 31.56
C ALA A 325 33.43 10.79 32.95
N VAL A 326 32.30 10.19 33.33
CA VAL A 326 31.72 10.34 34.70
C VAL A 326 32.64 9.77 35.76
N TYR A 327 33.22 8.60 35.53
CA TYR A 327 34.23 8.02 36.42
C TYR A 327 35.47 8.88 36.55
N ALA A 328 35.93 9.46 35.44
CA ALA A 328 37.05 10.40 35.43
C ALA A 328 36.74 11.76 36.08
N GLY A 329 35.50 11.98 36.50
CA GLY A 329 35.09 13.26 37.12
C GLY A 329 34.88 14.41 36.13
N GLN A 330 34.75 14.09 34.82
CA GLN A 330 34.39 15.06 33.79
C GLN A 330 32.86 15.19 33.79
N LEU A 331 32.34 16.21 34.43
CA LEU A 331 30.90 16.36 34.67
C LEU A 331 30.28 17.58 33.95
N LYS A 332 31.00 18.15 32.97
CA LYS A 332 30.49 19.23 32.17
C LYS A 332 29.42 18.72 31.22
N ILE A 333 28.19 19.12 31.48
CA ILE A 333 27.01 18.63 30.77
C ILE A 333 27.01 18.99 29.28
N GLU A 334 27.69 20.10 28.87
CA GLU A 334 27.85 20.50 27.45
C GLU A 334 28.75 19.53 26.71
N GLU A 335 29.81 19.04 27.35
CA GLU A 335 30.78 18.12 26.74
C GLU A 335 30.23 16.69 26.68
N LEU A 336 29.27 16.38 27.59
CA LEU A 336 28.60 15.09 27.71
C LEU A 336 27.23 15.06 27.03
N ASP A 337 26.89 16.07 26.23
CA ASP A 337 25.65 16.08 25.48
C ASP A 337 25.63 14.93 24.47
N PRO A 338 24.60 14.06 24.49
CA PRO A 338 24.56 12.88 23.65
C PRO A 338 24.65 13.13 22.14
N TYR A 339 24.05 14.25 21.66
CA TYR A 339 24.09 14.61 20.23
C TYR A 339 25.44 15.20 19.85
N ILE A 340 26.09 15.95 20.76
CA ILE A 340 27.45 16.45 20.51
C ILE A 340 28.46 15.31 20.50
N CYS A 341 28.36 14.35 21.42
CA CYS A 341 29.19 13.16 21.42
C CYS A 341 29.01 12.34 20.14
N ALA A 342 27.76 12.13 19.69
CA ALA A 342 27.45 11.45 18.44
C ALA A 342 28.03 12.21 17.22
N TYR A 343 27.87 13.54 17.18
CA TYR A 343 28.44 14.37 16.12
C TYR A 343 29.98 14.25 16.06
N ARG A 344 30.64 14.34 17.19
CA ARG A 344 32.12 14.20 17.24
C ARG A 344 32.60 12.86 16.72
N ALA A 345 31.89 11.77 17.05
CA ALA A 345 32.21 10.44 16.53
C ALA A 345 31.99 10.35 15.02
N ILE A 346 30.90 10.93 14.49
CA ILE A 346 30.63 11.00 13.06
C ILE A 346 31.66 11.88 12.35
N GLU A 347 32.00 13.06 12.93
CA GLU A 347 32.98 13.98 12.37
C GLU A 347 34.36 13.33 12.24
N GLN A 348 34.85 12.63 13.28
CA GLN A 348 36.11 11.91 13.24
C GLN A 348 36.09 10.82 12.18
N TYR A 349 35.02 10.01 12.16
CA TYR A 349 34.85 8.93 11.18
C TYR A 349 34.89 9.42 9.72
N LEU A 350 34.20 10.53 9.43
CA LEU A 350 34.14 11.08 8.08
C LEU A 350 35.43 11.84 7.69
N ARG A 351 36.13 12.45 8.65
CA ARG A 351 37.47 13.03 8.42
C ARG A 351 38.50 11.96 8.11
N ASP A 352 38.51 10.86 8.84
CA ASP A 352 39.45 9.74 8.63
C ASP A 352 39.27 9.09 7.24
N ARG A 353 38.11 9.31 6.59
CA ARG A 353 37.76 8.81 5.27
C ARG A 353 37.84 9.84 4.16
N ASP A 354 38.29 11.04 4.48
CA ASP A 354 38.35 12.18 3.55
C ASP A 354 37.00 12.41 2.81
N ALA A 355 35.90 12.46 3.56
CA ALA A 355 34.53 12.60 3.07
C ALA A 355 33.91 13.97 3.45
N PRO A 356 34.44 15.11 2.90
CA PRO A 356 34.04 16.45 3.33
C PRO A 356 32.57 16.78 3.01
N GLU A 357 32.02 16.28 1.89
CA GLU A 357 30.64 16.54 1.51
C GLU A 357 29.66 15.83 2.46
N ARG A 358 29.95 14.61 2.85
CA ARG A 358 29.19 13.86 3.85
C ARG A 358 29.26 14.53 5.22
N LEU A 359 30.44 15.03 5.60
CA LEU A 359 30.61 15.77 6.85
C LEU A 359 29.79 17.05 6.86
N GLU A 360 29.80 17.80 5.76
CA GLU A 360 28.99 19.00 5.63
C GLU A 360 27.48 18.69 5.73
N LEU A 361 27.03 17.58 5.15
CA LEU A 361 25.65 17.14 5.30
C LEU A 361 25.33 16.74 6.76
N ALA A 362 26.24 16.04 7.44
CA ALA A 362 26.08 15.69 8.86
C ALA A 362 25.97 16.94 9.75
N ARG A 363 26.76 17.98 9.48
CA ARG A 363 26.68 19.29 10.15
C ARG A 363 25.32 19.94 9.94
N ARG A 364 24.83 19.95 8.70
CA ARG A 364 23.48 20.47 8.38
C ARG A 364 22.39 19.67 9.09
N CYS A 365 22.52 18.34 9.15
CA CYS A 365 21.58 17.50 9.88
C CYS A 365 21.51 17.87 11.38
N LEU A 366 22.65 18.06 12.02
CA LEU A 366 22.71 18.49 13.41
C LEU A 366 22.13 19.90 13.58
N TYR A 367 22.55 20.87 12.74
CA TYR A 367 22.07 22.25 12.80
C TYR A 367 20.54 22.35 12.69
N LEU A 368 19.98 21.65 11.67
CA LEU A 368 18.55 21.64 11.43
C LEU A 368 17.78 20.88 12.52
N LYS A 369 18.40 19.86 13.15
CA LYS A 369 17.80 19.16 14.29
C LYS A 369 17.80 19.99 15.56
N VAL A 370 18.82 20.82 15.81
CA VAL A 370 18.84 21.77 16.94
C VAL A 370 17.80 22.88 16.76
N ASN A 371 17.50 23.24 15.53
CA ASN A 371 16.45 24.19 15.12
C ASN A 371 16.49 25.54 15.89
N ARG A 372 17.68 26.12 16.07
CA ARG A 372 17.88 27.44 16.68
C ARG A 372 18.48 28.39 15.66
N PRO A 373 17.66 29.25 15.01
CA PRO A 373 18.12 30.13 13.92
C PRO A 373 19.18 31.13 14.41
N LEU A 374 20.39 31.01 13.89
CA LEU A 374 21.53 31.87 14.26
C LEU A 374 21.62 33.17 13.44
N SER A 375 21.06 33.19 12.22
CA SER A 375 21.02 34.40 11.38
C SER A 375 20.11 35.50 11.96
N ARG A 376 19.23 35.13 12.92
CA ARG A 376 18.31 36.08 13.57
C ARG A 376 18.80 36.42 14.97
N PRO A 377 18.65 37.67 15.43
CA PRO A 377 18.99 38.04 16.80
C PRO A 377 18.19 37.20 17.82
N PRO A 378 18.74 36.91 19.01
CA PRO A 378 18.04 36.18 20.03
C PRO A 378 16.77 36.93 20.47
N ARG A 379 15.66 36.22 20.69
CA ARG A 379 14.40 36.84 21.14
C ARG A 379 14.51 37.47 22.53
N ASN A 380 15.34 36.87 23.40
CA ASN A 380 15.58 37.34 24.76
C ASN A 380 16.99 37.90 24.91
N ARG A 381 17.23 38.85 25.86
CA ARG A 381 18.54 39.36 26.16
C ARG A 381 19.56 38.28 26.49
N ASN A 382 19.15 37.25 27.21
CA ASN A 382 20.00 36.10 27.53
C ASN A 382 19.87 35.03 26.44
N LYS A 383 21.00 34.64 25.87
CA LYS A 383 21.06 33.54 24.89
C LYS A 383 20.75 32.21 25.60
N SER A 384 19.95 31.33 24.97
CA SER A 384 19.80 29.96 25.46
C SER A 384 21.14 29.21 25.39
N TRP A 385 21.36 28.28 26.30
CA TRP A 385 22.58 27.45 26.30
C TRP A 385 22.75 26.68 24.96
N GLN A 386 21.66 26.21 24.35
CA GLN A 386 21.67 25.56 23.04
C GLN A 386 22.21 26.50 21.95
N ARG A 387 21.79 27.78 21.96
CA ARG A 387 22.28 28.77 21.00
C ARG A 387 23.77 29.03 21.18
N VAL A 388 24.24 29.17 22.42
CA VAL A 388 25.66 29.41 22.72
C VAL A 388 26.53 28.26 22.21
N LEU A 389 26.08 27.01 22.46
CA LEU A 389 26.77 25.81 21.99
C LEU A 389 26.78 25.73 20.45
N LEU A 390 25.63 26.00 19.81
CA LEU A 390 25.52 25.97 18.34
C LEU A 390 26.37 27.09 17.68
N GLU A 391 26.41 28.30 18.25
CA GLU A 391 27.28 29.40 17.81
C GLU A 391 28.77 28.98 17.86
N GLN A 392 29.17 28.20 18.86
CA GLN A 392 30.55 27.67 18.95
C GLN A 392 30.81 26.68 17.82
N LEU A 393 29.91 25.69 17.64
CA LEU A 393 30.04 24.69 16.57
C LEU A 393 30.12 25.31 15.17
N VAL A 394 29.25 26.29 14.89
CA VAL A 394 29.20 26.99 13.59
C VAL A 394 30.51 27.77 13.34
N ARG A 395 31.10 28.35 14.36
CA ARG A 395 32.45 28.98 14.26
C ARG A 395 33.52 27.94 13.93
N ASP A 396 33.48 26.78 14.59
CA ASP A 396 34.42 25.68 14.33
C ASP A 396 34.27 25.13 12.91
N TRP A 397 33.03 25.12 12.38
CA TRP A 397 32.72 24.71 11.01
C TRP A 397 33.08 25.76 9.95
N GLN A 398 33.37 27.01 10.35
CA GLN A 398 33.64 28.11 9.46
C GLN A 398 32.50 28.45 8.49
N TRP A 399 31.25 28.28 8.93
CA TRP A 399 30.08 28.60 8.13
C TRP A 399 29.90 30.12 7.99
N ASP A 400 29.54 30.53 6.76
CA ASP A 400 29.22 31.93 6.45
C ASP A 400 27.76 32.29 6.79
N GLU A 401 27.49 33.58 6.84
CA GLU A 401 26.16 34.10 7.17
C GLU A 401 25.13 33.74 6.08
N ARG A 402 25.54 33.59 4.82
CA ARG A 402 24.64 33.25 3.71
C ARG A 402 24.11 31.84 3.87
N LEU A 403 24.95 30.91 4.26
CA LEU A 403 24.53 29.52 4.55
C LEU A 403 23.57 29.49 5.73
N LEU A 404 23.86 30.24 6.80
CA LEU A 404 22.98 30.31 7.97
C LEU A 404 21.60 30.87 7.62
N VAL A 405 21.52 31.99 6.88
CA VAL A 405 20.26 32.55 6.42
C VAL A 405 19.48 31.54 5.58
N ARG A 406 20.17 30.85 4.68
CA ARG A 406 19.51 29.82 3.84
C ARG A 406 18.93 28.67 4.67
N LEU A 407 19.68 28.15 5.65
CA LEU A 407 19.21 27.05 6.50
C LEU A 407 18.09 27.48 7.44
N ASP A 408 18.19 28.70 8.00
CA ASP A 408 17.17 29.27 8.91
C ASP A 408 15.84 29.58 8.20
N ASP A 409 15.89 29.81 6.89
CA ASP A 409 14.70 29.99 6.05
C ASP A 409 14.13 28.67 5.49
N ARG A 410 14.54 27.51 6.03
CA ARG A 410 14.05 26.19 5.60
C ARG A 410 12.52 26.09 5.55
N SER A 411 11.81 26.73 6.45
CA SER A 411 10.34 26.77 6.45
C SER A 411 9.74 27.49 5.24
N ARG A 412 10.55 28.24 4.49
CA ARG A 412 10.17 28.93 3.25
C ARG A 412 10.76 28.31 1.99
N TRP A 413 11.48 27.19 2.13
CA TRP A 413 12.03 26.51 0.96
C TRP A 413 10.93 26.04 0.04
N LYS A 414 11.01 26.51 -1.19
CA LYS A 414 10.11 26.13 -2.28
C LYS A 414 10.64 24.89 -3.01
N VAL A 415 9.90 24.42 -3.97
CA VAL A 415 10.12 23.13 -4.66
C VAL A 415 11.54 22.95 -5.18
N ARG A 416 12.16 23.98 -5.79
CA ARG A 416 13.54 23.86 -6.34
C ARG A 416 14.56 23.56 -5.25
N GLN A 417 14.49 24.27 -4.13
CA GLN A 417 15.40 24.07 -3.01
C GLN A 417 15.20 22.70 -2.36
N VAL A 418 13.93 22.28 -2.24
CA VAL A 418 13.59 20.95 -1.69
C VAL A 418 14.10 19.84 -2.60
N ILE A 419 13.99 19.95 -3.92
CA ILE A 419 14.53 18.96 -4.87
C ILE A 419 16.05 18.83 -4.73
N GLN A 420 16.78 19.95 -4.63
CA GLN A 420 18.25 19.95 -4.45
C GLN A 420 18.65 19.28 -3.14
N GLU A 421 18.01 19.65 -2.04
CA GLU A 421 18.32 19.08 -0.72
C GLU A 421 17.95 17.60 -0.64
N ARG A 422 16.79 17.23 -1.21
CA ARG A 422 16.38 15.83 -1.33
C ARG A 422 17.40 14.98 -2.09
N GLN A 423 17.98 15.51 -3.15
CA GLN A 423 19.00 14.79 -3.90
C GLN A 423 20.22 14.48 -3.04
N ALA A 424 20.69 15.44 -2.23
CA ALA A 424 21.81 15.23 -1.31
C ALA A 424 21.46 14.18 -0.24
N LEU A 425 20.28 14.29 0.37
CA LEU A 425 19.79 13.31 1.37
C LEU A 425 19.61 11.91 0.77
N ALA A 426 19.02 11.80 -0.42
CA ALA A 426 18.78 10.53 -1.09
C ALA A 426 20.09 9.82 -1.47
N ASN A 427 21.09 10.58 -1.95
CA ASN A 427 22.41 10.02 -2.25
C ASN A 427 23.07 9.45 -1.00
N GLU A 428 22.98 10.16 0.13
CA GLU A 428 23.58 9.72 1.39
C GLU A 428 22.86 8.50 1.97
N LEU A 429 21.51 8.49 1.93
CA LEU A 429 20.72 7.31 2.34
C LEU A 429 21.05 6.08 1.48
N ALA A 430 21.29 6.28 0.18
CA ALA A 430 21.72 5.21 -0.72
C ALA A 430 23.13 4.71 -0.41
N LEU A 431 24.05 5.60 0.01
CA LEU A 431 25.39 5.21 0.48
C LEU A 431 25.29 4.40 1.76
N GLY A 432 24.52 4.86 2.73
CA GLY A 432 24.27 4.12 3.97
C GLY A 432 23.67 2.74 3.73
N TYR A 433 22.68 2.64 2.83
CA TYR A 433 22.11 1.35 2.44
C TYR A 433 23.14 0.40 1.81
N ARG A 434 23.99 0.89 0.89
CA ARG A 434 25.06 0.09 0.28
C ARG A 434 26.05 -0.38 1.33
N PHE A 435 26.47 0.51 2.23
CA PHE A 435 27.36 0.17 3.34
C PHE A 435 26.77 -0.99 4.18
N LEU A 436 25.51 -0.91 4.56
CA LEU A 436 24.83 -1.97 5.33
C LEU A 436 24.72 -3.27 4.54
N SER A 437 24.45 -3.20 3.24
CA SER A 437 24.40 -4.38 2.36
C SER A 437 25.77 -5.07 2.24
N ASP A 438 26.84 -4.29 2.07
CA ASP A 438 28.21 -4.80 2.03
C ASP A 438 28.62 -5.37 3.40
N PHE A 439 28.29 -4.70 4.48
CA PHE A 439 28.52 -5.17 5.85
C PHE A 439 27.83 -6.52 6.10
N THR A 440 26.54 -6.64 5.70
CA THR A 440 25.78 -7.89 5.83
C THR A 440 26.47 -9.05 5.12
N ARG A 441 26.96 -8.80 3.90
CA ARG A 441 27.65 -9.81 3.08
C ARG A 441 28.98 -10.22 3.69
N LEU A 442 29.78 -9.24 4.14
CA LEU A 442 31.13 -9.50 4.72
C LEU A 442 31.04 -10.25 6.05
N GLN A 443 30.08 -9.89 6.90
CA GLN A 443 29.93 -10.48 8.23
C GLN A 443 29.06 -11.75 8.24
N GLN A 444 28.49 -12.17 7.10
CA GLN A 444 27.50 -13.24 7.02
C GLN A 444 26.37 -13.05 8.05
N ALA A 445 26.02 -11.80 8.30
CA ALA A 445 25.09 -11.41 9.37
C ALA A 445 23.69 -11.92 9.05
N ALA A 446 23.25 -12.95 9.80
CA ALA A 446 21.84 -13.26 9.83
C ALA A 446 21.10 -12.10 10.50
N SER A 447 20.04 -11.61 9.87
CA SER A 447 19.23 -10.55 10.44
C SER A 447 18.62 -11.00 11.77
N SER A 448 18.84 -10.25 12.84
CA SER A 448 18.16 -10.43 14.14
C SER A 448 16.73 -9.95 14.12
N VAL A 449 16.33 -9.28 13.03
CA VAL A 449 14.98 -8.68 12.86
C VAL A 449 13.96 -9.77 12.53
N SER A 450 12.79 -9.72 13.14
CA SER A 450 11.70 -10.64 12.87
C SER A 450 11.29 -10.58 11.38
N ARG A 451 10.86 -11.72 10.81
CA ARG A 451 10.37 -11.76 9.41
C ARG A 451 9.21 -10.79 9.18
N ARG A 452 8.39 -10.58 10.20
CA ARG A 452 7.27 -9.64 10.19
C ARG A 452 7.77 -8.21 10.04
N ASP A 453 8.71 -7.81 10.90
CA ASP A 453 9.25 -6.44 10.89
C ASP A 453 10.03 -6.15 9.60
N LEU A 454 10.82 -7.11 9.12
CA LEU A 454 11.48 -7.01 7.80
C LEU A 454 10.47 -6.81 6.65
N SER A 455 9.33 -7.50 6.70
CA SER A 455 8.29 -7.33 5.68
C SER A 455 7.67 -5.95 5.74
N VAL A 456 7.37 -5.42 6.94
CA VAL A 456 6.83 -4.06 7.12
C VAL A 456 7.81 -3.01 6.63
N LEU A 457 9.09 -3.09 7.07
CA LEU A 457 10.14 -2.16 6.66
C LEU A 457 10.35 -2.18 5.15
N GLY A 458 10.51 -3.39 4.59
CA GLY A 458 10.76 -3.58 3.17
C GLY A 458 9.61 -3.06 2.30
N ARG A 459 8.36 -3.34 2.66
CA ARG A 459 7.18 -2.89 1.89
C ARG A 459 6.98 -1.39 1.97
N ARG A 460 7.22 -0.76 3.11
CA ARG A 460 7.15 0.71 3.22
C ARG A 460 8.25 1.40 2.42
N LEU A 461 9.48 0.90 2.48
CA LEU A 461 10.59 1.39 1.66
C LEU A 461 10.28 1.21 0.17
N PHE A 462 9.78 0.02 -0.22
CA PHE A 462 9.35 -0.27 -1.58
C PHE A 462 8.25 0.69 -2.03
N ALA A 463 7.20 0.87 -1.22
CA ALA A 463 6.10 1.80 -1.53
C ALA A 463 6.56 3.25 -1.66
N THR A 464 7.66 3.66 -1.02
CA THR A 464 8.14 5.04 -1.06
C THR A 464 9.19 5.27 -2.15
N ILE A 465 10.15 4.35 -2.29
CA ILE A 465 11.37 4.55 -3.09
C ILE A 465 11.28 3.91 -4.47
N GLU A 466 10.61 2.74 -4.58
CA GLU A 466 10.56 1.98 -5.83
C GLU A 466 9.90 2.77 -6.95
N ARG A 467 10.56 2.78 -8.10
CA ARG A 467 10.04 3.42 -9.32
C ARG A 467 9.20 2.42 -10.11
N LYS A 468 7.91 2.71 -10.23
CA LYS A 468 6.96 1.95 -11.05
C LYS A 468 6.44 2.85 -12.16
N VAL A 469 6.02 2.24 -13.27
CA VAL A 469 5.36 2.99 -14.36
C VAL A 469 4.13 3.70 -13.80
N GLY A 470 3.99 4.97 -14.10
CA GLY A 470 2.88 5.80 -13.64
C GLY A 470 2.90 6.21 -12.17
N LYS A 471 3.83 5.71 -11.36
CA LYS A 471 3.92 6.09 -9.95
C LYS A 471 4.40 7.53 -9.79
N VAL A 472 3.63 8.31 -9.04
CA VAL A 472 3.93 9.70 -8.74
C VAL A 472 5.03 9.77 -7.68
N GLU A 473 6.12 10.45 -8.02
CA GLU A 473 7.25 10.66 -7.11
C GLU A 473 6.85 11.56 -5.94
N VAL A 474 7.20 11.16 -4.72
CA VAL A 474 6.98 11.94 -3.51
C VAL A 474 8.25 12.70 -3.14
N LEU A 475 8.14 14.02 -3.01
CA LEU A 475 9.15 14.84 -2.36
C LEU A 475 8.98 14.71 -0.86
N ASN A 476 10.09 14.57 -0.13
CA ASN A 476 10.04 14.35 1.31
C ASN A 476 9.56 15.62 2.05
N ILE A 477 8.40 15.52 2.70
CA ILE A 477 7.74 16.62 3.43
C ILE A 477 8.59 17.09 4.62
N GLY A 478 9.40 16.22 5.23
CA GLY A 478 10.30 16.54 6.33
C GLY A 478 11.42 17.52 5.98
N ILE A 479 11.61 17.86 4.70
CA ILE A 479 12.59 18.86 4.24
C ILE A 479 12.04 20.27 4.41
N SER A 480 10.80 20.53 3.97
CA SER A 480 10.13 21.82 4.15
C SER A 480 8.67 21.60 4.54
N PRO A 481 8.13 22.36 5.50
CA PRO A 481 6.73 22.21 5.91
C PRO A 481 5.73 22.74 4.88
N ASN A 482 6.12 23.66 4.01
CA ASN A 482 5.27 24.25 2.98
C ASN A 482 6.05 24.50 1.69
N MET A 483 5.73 23.72 0.66
CA MET A 483 6.32 23.81 -0.69
C MET A 483 5.43 24.52 -1.70
N ALA A 484 4.21 24.96 -1.28
CA ALA A 484 3.29 25.63 -2.18
C ALA A 484 3.91 26.88 -2.80
N GLU A 485 3.83 26.98 -4.11
CA GLU A 485 4.29 28.13 -4.87
C GLU A 485 3.18 29.21 -4.92
N ASP A 486 3.56 30.49 -4.90
CA ASP A 486 2.59 31.59 -4.94
C ASP A 486 1.93 31.71 -6.33
N SER A 487 2.70 31.41 -7.37
CA SER A 487 2.23 31.35 -8.76
C SER A 487 3.02 30.32 -9.56
N LEU A 488 2.32 29.68 -10.49
CA LEU A 488 2.85 28.67 -11.40
C LEU A 488 2.36 28.94 -12.81
N THR A 489 3.18 28.60 -13.79
CA THR A 489 2.81 28.63 -15.20
C THR A 489 2.89 27.24 -15.79
N LEU A 490 1.77 26.75 -16.33
CA LEU A 490 1.64 25.48 -17.00
C LEU A 490 1.62 25.70 -18.50
N VAL A 491 2.51 25.02 -19.22
CA VAL A 491 2.69 25.18 -20.67
C VAL A 491 2.62 23.82 -21.35
N HIS A 492 1.81 23.71 -22.40
CA HIS A 492 1.83 22.61 -23.36
C HIS A 492 2.56 23.03 -24.60
N GLY A 493 3.63 22.35 -24.94
CA GLY A 493 4.45 22.68 -26.11
C GLY A 493 5.55 21.65 -26.37
N GLU A 494 6.31 21.88 -27.42
CA GLU A 494 7.45 21.04 -27.78
C GLU A 494 8.63 21.25 -26.83
N ASP A 495 9.28 20.17 -26.47
CA ASP A 495 10.55 20.22 -25.74
C ASP A 495 11.74 20.40 -26.70
N ALA A 496 12.96 20.38 -26.16
CA ALA A 496 14.19 20.51 -26.96
C ALA A 496 14.42 19.36 -27.96
N ALA A 497 13.73 18.26 -27.82
CA ALA A 497 13.76 17.10 -28.73
C ALA A 497 12.64 17.14 -29.77
N GLY A 498 11.70 18.11 -29.67
CA GLY A 498 10.53 18.22 -30.54
C GLY A 498 9.33 17.39 -30.08
N ASP A 499 9.39 16.82 -28.88
CA ASP A 499 8.28 16.05 -28.31
C ASP A 499 7.30 16.96 -27.58
N LEU A 500 6.00 16.80 -27.86
CA LEU A 500 4.94 17.51 -27.15
C LEU A 500 4.90 17.07 -25.68
N CYS A 501 4.99 18.02 -24.78
CA CYS A 501 4.96 17.77 -23.33
C CYS A 501 4.34 18.92 -22.54
N TRP A 502 3.91 18.59 -21.32
CA TRP A 502 3.50 19.54 -20.31
C TRP A 502 4.68 19.95 -19.46
N SER A 503 4.94 21.24 -19.39
CA SER A 503 6.02 21.83 -18.58
C SER A 503 5.47 22.75 -17.51
N LEU A 504 5.97 22.63 -16.28
CA LEU A 504 5.60 23.45 -15.14
C LEU A 504 6.73 24.41 -14.79
N PHE A 505 6.42 25.69 -14.68
CA PHE A 505 7.35 26.74 -14.31
C PHE A 505 6.90 27.47 -13.04
N THR A 506 7.86 28.00 -12.27
CA THR A 506 7.58 28.89 -11.14
C THR A 506 7.32 30.31 -11.63
N GLY A 507 6.41 31.01 -10.97
CA GLY A 507 6.06 32.38 -11.29
C GLY A 507 4.95 32.48 -12.34
N SER A 508 4.46 33.69 -12.57
CA SER A 508 3.54 34.02 -13.65
C SER A 508 4.37 34.53 -14.83
N LEU A 509 4.58 33.66 -15.83
CA LEU A 509 5.40 33.96 -17.01
C LEU A 509 4.50 34.33 -18.17
N ASN A 510 5.00 35.21 -19.06
CA ASN A 510 4.33 35.57 -20.31
C ASN A 510 4.64 34.53 -21.41
N ALA A 511 3.85 34.56 -22.51
CA ALA A 511 3.95 33.62 -23.62
C ALA A 511 5.33 33.51 -24.28
N HIS A 512 6.18 34.55 -24.18
CA HIS A 512 7.51 34.60 -24.79
C HIS A 512 8.67 34.39 -23.80
N GLU A 513 8.40 34.31 -22.51
CA GLU A 513 9.42 34.24 -21.47
C GLU A 513 9.77 32.84 -21.01
N TRP A 514 8.80 31.90 -21.03
CA TRP A 514 8.98 30.56 -20.47
C TRP A 514 10.12 29.77 -21.12
N ALA A 515 10.43 30.01 -22.38
CA ALA A 515 11.52 29.35 -23.10
C ALA A 515 12.92 29.65 -22.48
N ASN A 516 13.06 30.75 -21.75
CA ASN A 516 14.31 31.15 -21.10
C ASN A 516 14.49 30.58 -19.70
N PHE A 517 13.49 29.86 -19.19
CA PHE A 517 13.50 29.32 -17.82
C PHE A 517 13.54 27.81 -17.84
N ALA A 518 14.27 27.22 -16.88
CA ALA A 518 14.23 25.80 -16.67
C ALA A 518 12.90 25.40 -15.96
N PRO A 519 12.13 24.45 -16.49
CA PRO A 519 10.91 24.00 -15.84
C PRO A 519 11.19 23.30 -14.49
N LEU A 520 10.24 23.35 -13.58
CA LEU A 520 10.26 22.56 -12.34
C LEU A 520 10.13 21.06 -12.63
N LYS A 521 9.21 20.73 -13.52
CA LYS A 521 8.89 19.34 -13.92
C LYS A 521 8.37 19.33 -15.35
N ARG A 522 8.68 18.25 -16.07
CA ARG A 522 8.10 17.93 -17.39
C ARG A 522 7.47 16.56 -17.34
N THR A 523 6.35 16.42 -18.04
CA THR A 523 5.66 15.14 -18.25
C THR A 523 5.04 15.14 -19.63
N ARG A 524 4.91 13.97 -20.25
CA ARG A 524 4.23 13.83 -21.53
C ARG A 524 2.74 14.18 -21.38
N GLU A 525 2.13 13.70 -20.29
CA GLU A 525 0.71 13.84 -20.02
C GLU A 525 0.44 14.84 -18.89
N LEU A 526 -0.73 15.50 -18.92
CA LEU A 526 -1.14 16.50 -17.94
C LEU A 526 -1.38 15.93 -16.54
N ILE A 527 -2.17 14.85 -16.46
CA ILE A 527 -2.64 14.34 -15.16
C ILE A 527 -1.52 13.85 -14.26
N PRO A 528 -0.47 13.16 -14.74
CA PRO A 528 0.70 12.86 -13.92
C PRO A 528 1.36 14.10 -13.33
N LEU A 529 1.39 15.22 -14.07
CA LEU A 529 1.95 16.48 -13.59
C LEU A 529 1.09 17.11 -12.49
N LEU A 530 -0.22 17.18 -12.70
CA LEU A 530 -1.16 17.71 -11.70
C LEU A 530 -1.19 16.84 -10.44
N ALA A 531 -1.20 15.52 -10.60
CA ALA A 531 -1.12 14.58 -9.50
C ALA A 531 0.18 14.73 -8.71
N TRP A 532 1.32 14.96 -9.38
CA TRP A 532 2.59 15.24 -8.73
C TRP A 532 2.55 16.58 -7.98
N CYS A 533 1.99 17.63 -8.58
CA CYS A 533 1.83 18.92 -7.90
C CYS A 533 0.98 18.79 -6.65
N HIS A 534 -0.16 18.14 -6.76
CA HIS A 534 -1.07 17.92 -5.63
C HIS A 534 -0.42 17.06 -4.54
N ARG A 535 0.11 15.89 -4.89
CA ARG A 535 0.70 14.94 -3.93
C ARG A 535 1.83 15.53 -3.11
N ASN A 536 2.58 16.45 -3.69
CA ASN A 536 3.73 17.11 -3.07
C ASN A 536 3.39 18.48 -2.46
N GLY A 537 2.12 18.92 -2.49
CA GLY A 537 1.71 20.20 -1.94
C GLY A 537 2.35 21.42 -2.66
N VAL A 538 2.65 21.25 -3.95
CA VAL A 538 3.20 22.35 -4.79
C VAL A 538 2.12 23.37 -5.14
N ILE A 539 0.88 22.91 -5.24
CA ILE A 539 -0.32 23.72 -5.49
C ILE A 539 -1.25 23.61 -4.29
N ASP A 540 -1.52 24.74 -3.65
CA ASP A 540 -2.55 24.89 -2.61
C ASP A 540 -3.75 25.76 -3.06
N ALA A 541 -4.62 26.10 -2.13
CA ALA A 541 -5.78 26.94 -2.43
C ALA A 541 -5.42 28.39 -2.81
N GLY A 542 -4.22 28.87 -2.43
CA GLY A 542 -3.72 30.23 -2.69
C GLY A 542 -2.87 30.34 -3.95
N THR A 543 -2.43 29.22 -4.52
CA THR A 543 -1.56 29.18 -5.71
C THR A 543 -2.31 29.64 -6.95
N ARG A 544 -1.78 30.67 -7.64
CA ARG A 544 -2.27 31.11 -8.94
C ARG A 544 -1.63 30.30 -10.05
N VAL A 545 -2.45 29.71 -10.91
CA VAL A 545 -1.98 28.89 -12.05
C VAL A 545 -2.33 29.61 -13.36
N SER A 546 -1.32 29.97 -14.14
CA SER A 546 -1.48 30.48 -15.51
C SER A 546 -1.35 29.33 -16.50
N LEU A 547 -2.21 29.29 -17.50
CA LEU A 547 -2.26 28.19 -18.49
C LEU A 547 -1.92 28.71 -19.89
N PHE A 548 -0.95 28.03 -20.53
CA PHE A 548 -0.71 28.12 -21.96
C PHE A 548 -0.98 26.74 -22.59
N ALA A 549 -2.24 26.55 -22.99
CA ALA A 549 -2.75 25.26 -23.40
C ALA A 549 -2.24 24.74 -24.74
N GLY A 550 -1.66 25.61 -25.59
CA GLY A 550 -1.28 25.23 -26.96
C GLY A 550 -2.45 24.57 -27.70
N ASP A 551 -2.16 23.47 -28.35
CA ASP A 551 -3.16 22.68 -29.12
C ASP A 551 -3.89 21.62 -28.28
N SER A 552 -3.73 21.62 -26.94
CA SER A 552 -4.29 20.57 -26.06
C SER A 552 -5.80 20.64 -25.85
N GLY A 553 -6.46 21.75 -26.25
CA GLY A 553 -7.88 21.98 -26.03
C GLY A 553 -8.30 22.21 -24.56
N LEU A 554 -7.36 22.16 -23.62
CA LEU A 554 -7.62 22.37 -22.19
C LEU A 554 -8.01 23.81 -21.91
N SER A 555 -9.10 24.03 -21.20
CA SER A 555 -9.51 25.36 -20.73
C SER A 555 -9.06 25.62 -19.28
N GLU A 556 -8.95 26.90 -18.89
CA GLU A 556 -8.63 27.27 -17.50
C GLU A 556 -9.69 26.77 -16.51
N LEU A 557 -10.95 26.77 -16.91
CA LEU A 557 -12.05 26.25 -16.09
C LEU A 557 -11.91 24.72 -15.87
N GLU A 558 -11.56 24.00 -16.92
CA GLU A 558 -11.33 22.55 -16.82
C GLU A 558 -10.13 22.27 -15.93
N LEU A 559 -9.01 23.01 -16.07
CA LEU A 559 -7.86 22.89 -15.19
C LEU A 559 -8.23 23.15 -13.73
N PHE A 560 -9.02 24.17 -13.45
CA PHE A 560 -9.52 24.44 -12.10
C PHE A 560 -10.36 23.29 -11.55
N ASN A 561 -11.25 22.73 -12.36
CA ASN A 561 -12.09 21.59 -11.98
C ASN A 561 -11.25 20.34 -11.72
N LEU A 562 -10.24 20.05 -12.57
CA LEU A 562 -9.31 18.90 -12.38
C LEU A 562 -8.56 19.03 -11.05
N LEU A 563 -8.02 20.21 -10.73
CA LEU A 563 -7.33 20.44 -9.45
C LEU A 563 -8.29 20.33 -8.25
N SER A 564 -9.54 20.76 -8.41
CA SER A 564 -10.56 20.64 -7.37
C SER A 564 -10.93 19.18 -7.10
N GLU A 565 -11.14 18.40 -8.14
CA GLU A 565 -11.44 16.96 -8.02
C GLU A 565 -10.26 16.17 -7.43
N LEU A 566 -9.02 16.47 -7.82
CA LEU A 566 -7.84 15.86 -7.22
C LEU A 566 -7.76 16.14 -5.71
N ARG A 567 -8.06 17.36 -5.27
CA ARG A 567 -8.08 17.73 -3.85
C ARG A 567 -9.19 17.00 -3.09
N GLN A 568 -10.35 16.86 -3.71
CA GLN A 568 -11.51 16.18 -3.09
C GLN A 568 -11.28 14.67 -3.00
N ALA A 569 -10.76 14.05 -4.06
CA ALA A 569 -10.52 12.60 -4.11
C ALA A 569 -9.33 12.17 -3.22
N LEU A 570 -8.34 13.05 -3.08
CA LEU A 570 -7.07 12.78 -2.40
C LEU A 570 -6.76 13.87 -1.36
N PRO A 571 -7.54 13.97 -0.28
CA PRO A 571 -7.29 14.98 0.75
C PRO A 571 -5.92 14.79 1.41
N LEU A 572 -5.18 15.90 1.58
CA LEU A 572 -3.87 15.92 2.22
C LEU A 572 -3.95 16.55 3.61
N PRO A 573 -3.14 16.08 4.59
CA PRO A 573 -2.17 14.99 4.50
C PRO A 573 -2.83 13.62 4.41
N LEU A 574 -2.20 12.66 3.72
CA LEU A 574 -2.67 11.28 3.71
C LEU A 574 -2.48 10.67 5.11
N PRO A 575 -3.43 9.86 5.60
CA PRO A 575 -3.28 9.18 6.88
C PRO A 575 -2.07 8.23 6.84
N PRO A 576 -1.36 8.06 7.98
CA PRO A 576 -0.26 7.13 8.07
C PRO A 576 -0.72 5.69 7.79
N VAL A 577 0.16 4.91 7.17
CA VAL A 577 -0.11 3.49 6.88
C VAL A 577 0.33 2.66 8.08
N ASP A 578 -0.57 1.89 8.66
CA ASP A 578 -0.26 1.01 9.77
C ASP A 578 0.49 -0.27 9.33
N ALA A 579 1.11 -0.96 10.29
CA ALA A 579 1.87 -2.17 10.05
C ALA A 579 1.00 -3.33 9.52
N GLN A 580 -0.25 -3.42 9.93
CA GLN A 580 -1.19 -4.44 9.48
C GLN A 580 -1.49 -4.28 7.98
N THR A 581 -1.77 -3.06 7.55
CA THR A 581 -1.99 -2.72 6.14
C THR A 581 -0.75 -3.04 5.29
N LEU A 582 0.47 -2.80 5.83
CA LEU A 582 1.71 -3.15 5.13
C LEU A 582 1.96 -4.66 5.07
N LEU A 583 1.41 -5.46 5.96
CA LEU A 583 1.49 -6.93 5.91
C LEU A 583 0.55 -7.57 4.90
N ALA A 584 -0.50 -6.87 4.48
CA ALA A 584 -1.36 -7.27 3.37
C ALA A 584 -0.76 -6.84 2.01
N THR A 585 -1.29 -7.36 0.91
CA THR A 585 -0.98 -6.87 -0.44
C THR A 585 -1.55 -5.48 -0.65
N ALA A 586 -0.86 -4.63 -1.43
CA ALA A 586 -1.37 -3.31 -1.76
C ALA A 586 -2.69 -3.40 -2.53
N GLN A 587 -3.73 -2.74 -2.03
CA GLN A 587 -5.06 -2.69 -2.63
C GLN A 587 -5.42 -1.26 -3.04
N PRO A 588 -6.19 -1.05 -4.11
CA PRO A 588 -6.73 0.26 -4.43
C PRO A 588 -7.65 0.75 -3.30
N ARG A 589 -7.43 1.98 -2.81
CA ARG A 589 -8.27 2.63 -1.80
C ARG A 589 -9.17 3.69 -2.41
N THR A 590 -8.62 4.49 -3.33
CA THR A 590 -9.34 5.52 -4.05
C THR A 590 -8.96 5.44 -5.52
N VAL A 591 -9.95 5.50 -6.40
CA VAL A 591 -9.78 5.52 -7.86
C VAL A 591 -10.56 6.71 -8.41
N LEU A 592 -9.86 7.64 -9.03
CA LEU A 592 -10.43 8.76 -9.76
C LEU A 592 -10.18 8.54 -11.25
N LEU A 593 -11.24 8.49 -12.05
CA LEU A 593 -11.16 8.42 -13.50
C LEU A 593 -11.54 9.78 -14.10
N LEU A 594 -10.66 10.32 -14.91
CA LEU A 594 -10.84 11.57 -15.62
C LEU A 594 -10.97 11.24 -17.12
N VAL A 595 -12.16 11.42 -17.66
CA VAL A 595 -12.51 11.05 -19.04
C VAL A 595 -12.39 12.25 -19.95
N ASN A 596 -11.70 12.09 -21.09
CA ASN A 596 -11.55 13.09 -22.15
C ASN A 596 -10.94 14.42 -21.68
N VAL A 597 -9.89 14.39 -20.89
CA VAL A 597 -9.23 15.60 -20.42
C VAL A 597 -8.67 16.42 -21.57
N GLY A 598 -9.08 17.68 -21.68
CA GLY A 598 -8.70 18.56 -22.77
C GLY A 598 -9.32 18.18 -24.13
N LEU A 599 -10.29 17.27 -24.15
CA LEU A 599 -10.90 16.76 -25.37
C LEU A 599 -12.44 16.88 -25.32
N ASP A 600 -13.04 17.44 -26.35
CA ASP A 600 -14.50 17.33 -26.55
C ASP A 600 -14.78 16.45 -27.77
N PRO A 601 -15.29 15.24 -27.58
CA PRO A 601 -15.50 14.30 -28.68
C PRO A 601 -16.58 14.77 -29.67
N LEU A 602 -17.38 15.77 -29.33
CA LEU A 602 -18.42 16.32 -30.17
C LEU A 602 -18.01 17.61 -30.89
N ASP A 603 -17.06 18.38 -30.37
CA ASP A 603 -16.56 19.61 -31.04
C ASP A 603 -15.94 19.34 -32.41
N GLN A 604 -15.16 18.28 -32.55
CA GLN A 604 -14.57 17.88 -33.83
C GLN A 604 -15.60 17.40 -34.87
N ARG A 605 -16.81 17.04 -34.43
CA ARG A 605 -17.87 16.45 -35.25
C ARG A 605 -18.95 17.44 -35.67
N SER A 606 -19.15 18.50 -34.90
CA SER A 606 -19.97 19.63 -35.32
C SER A 606 -19.45 20.26 -36.63
N LEU A 607 -18.14 20.13 -36.86
CA LEU A 607 -17.52 20.56 -38.10
C LEU A 607 -17.82 19.63 -39.27
N LEU A 608 -18.26 18.38 -39.05
CA LEU A 608 -18.51 17.38 -40.09
C LEU A 608 -19.99 17.28 -40.53
N GLN A 609 -20.90 18.14 -40.05
CA GLN A 609 -22.31 18.20 -40.41
C GLN A 609 -23.02 16.83 -40.42
N MET A 610 -22.70 15.96 -39.50
CA MET A 610 -23.39 14.67 -39.41
C MET A 610 -24.79 14.86 -38.87
N PRO A 611 -25.84 14.28 -39.46
CA PRO A 611 -27.22 14.38 -38.99
C PRO A 611 -27.34 13.79 -37.59
N GLU A 612 -27.89 14.55 -36.66
CA GLU A 612 -28.36 14.08 -35.36
C GLU A 612 -29.56 13.16 -35.57
N ASP A 613 -29.33 11.92 -35.95
CA ASP A 613 -30.40 10.93 -35.93
C ASP A 613 -30.74 10.56 -34.47
N GLY A 614 -31.97 10.75 -34.13
CA GLY A 614 -32.58 10.81 -32.82
C GLY A 614 -32.11 9.80 -31.79
N ALA A 615 -32.13 10.29 -30.59
CA ALA A 615 -32.26 9.60 -29.31
C ALA A 615 -31.59 8.22 -29.21
N HIS A 616 -30.28 8.14 -29.38
CA HIS A 616 -29.57 6.92 -28.98
C HIS A 616 -29.50 6.85 -27.44
N SER A 617 -30.02 5.77 -26.92
CA SER A 617 -30.11 5.47 -25.50
C SER A 617 -28.75 5.24 -24.83
N ASP A 618 -27.63 5.20 -25.60
CA ASP A 618 -26.29 5.00 -25.05
C ASP A 618 -25.51 6.32 -24.99
N PRO A 619 -25.18 6.82 -23.78
CA PRO A 619 -24.40 8.03 -23.61
C PRO A 619 -22.98 7.99 -24.20
N LEU A 620 -22.41 6.80 -24.41
CA LEU A 620 -21.05 6.61 -24.95
C LEU A 620 -21.02 6.50 -26.47
N GLY A 621 -22.18 6.43 -27.12
CA GLY A 621 -22.29 6.32 -28.58
C GLY A 621 -22.94 7.55 -29.23
N TYR A 622 -22.47 7.94 -30.42
CA TYR A 622 -23.02 9.00 -31.23
C TYR A 622 -23.37 8.52 -32.63
N ALA A 623 -24.49 8.99 -33.14
CA ALA A 623 -25.05 8.64 -34.47
C ALA A 623 -25.32 7.13 -34.68
N ALA A 624 -25.85 6.76 -35.87
CA ALA A 624 -26.14 5.36 -36.23
C ALA A 624 -24.89 4.45 -36.18
N ALA A 625 -23.71 5.01 -36.43
CA ALA A 625 -22.43 4.31 -36.37
C ALA A 625 -21.94 4.02 -34.93
N ARG A 626 -22.65 4.50 -33.89
CA ARG A 626 -22.25 4.37 -32.48
C ARG A 626 -20.80 4.78 -32.23
N GLU A 627 -20.39 5.89 -32.77
CA GLU A 627 -19.03 6.35 -32.60
C GLU A 627 -18.74 6.60 -31.12
N ASN A 628 -17.56 6.11 -30.67
CA ASN A 628 -17.13 6.18 -29.28
C ASN A 628 -16.90 7.62 -28.83
N LEU A 629 -17.54 8.03 -27.74
CA LEU A 629 -17.35 9.32 -27.11
C LEU A 629 -16.29 9.27 -25.97
N VAL A 630 -15.70 8.13 -25.67
CA VAL A 630 -14.58 7.99 -24.75
C VAL A 630 -13.31 7.91 -25.55
N LEU A 631 -12.57 9.01 -25.63
CA LEU A 631 -11.33 9.12 -26.41
C LEU A 631 -10.10 8.83 -25.56
N SER A 632 -10.14 9.24 -24.29
CA SER A 632 -9.08 9.00 -23.32
C SER A 632 -9.65 8.83 -21.92
N ILE A 633 -8.94 8.07 -21.09
CA ILE A 633 -9.21 7.94 -19.66
C ILE A 633 -7.89 8.06 -18.91
N ASP A 634 -7.79 9.01 -18.00
CA ASP A 634 -6.70 9.11 -17.03
C ASP A 634 -7.17 8.53 -15.70
N GLN A 635 -6.55 7.46 -15.24
CA GLN A 635 -6.84 6.84 -13.96
C GLN A 635 -5.83 7.27 -12.92
N VAL A 636 -6.30 7.90 -11.86
CA VAL A 636 -5.49 8.26 -10.69
C VAL A 636 -5.90 7.32 -9.55
N GLN A 637 -4.97 6.47 -9.12
CA GLN A 637 -5.21 5.44 -8.13
C GLN A 637 -4.33 5.64 -6.89
N LEU A 638 -4.94 5.70 -5.71
CA LEU A 638 -4.27 5.67 -4.43
C LEU A 638 -4.38 4.26 -3.84
N SER A 639 -3.23 3.64 -3.56
CA SER A 639 -3.18 2.33 -2.92
C SER A 639 -3.30 2.42 -1.39
N SER A 640 -3.58 1.29 -0.75
CA SER A 640 -3.56 1.14 0.71
C SER A 640 -2.18 1.44 1.32
N TRP A 641 -1.11 1.36 0.53
CA TRP A 641 0.26 1.73 0.93
C TRP A 641 0.61 3.19 0.65
N ASN A 642 -0.38 4.03 0.34
CA ASN A 642 -0.22 5.45 -0.02
C ASN A 642 0.61 5.69 -1.30
N GLU A 643 0.72 4.70 -2.19
CA GLU A 643 1.28 4.89 -3.52
C GLU A 643 0.23 5.55 -4.43
N LEU A 644 0.59 6.63 -5.08
CA LEU A 644 -0.23 7.28 -6.08
C LEU A 644 0.28 6.89 -7.47
N ILE A 645 -0.59 6.24 -8.25
CA ILE A 645 -0.26 5.74 -9.59
C ILE A 645 -1.22 6.39 -10.59
N VAL A 646 -0.70 6.89 -11.68
CA VAL A 646 -1.47 7.48 -12.78
C VAL A 646 -1.24 6.62 -14.01
N SER A 647 -2.33 6.17 -14.63
CA SER A 647 -2.33 5.41 -15.86
C SER A 647 -3.21 6.13 -16.89
N ARG A 648 -2.78 6.16 -18.15
CA ARG A 648 -3.55 6.76 -19.24
C ARG A 648 -3.88 5.71 -20.29
N TYR A 649 -5.12 5.74 -20.71
CA TYR A 649 -5.68 4.89 -21.76
C TYR A 649 -6.19 5.79 -22.89
N GLU A 650 -5.84 5.49 -24.14
CA GLU A 650 -6.18 6.32 -25.28
C GLU A 650 -6.70 5.49 -26.45
N GLY A 651 -7.46 6.14 -27.33
CA GLY A 651 -7.95 5.58 -28.57
C GLY A 651 -9.15 4.66 -28.41
N PRO A 652 -9.41 3.78 -29.39
CA PRO A 652 -10.63 2.95 -29.44
C PRO A 652 -10.76 1.96 -28.29
N HIS A 653 -9.65 1.55 -27.72
CA HIS A 653 -9.56 0.56 -26.63
C HIS A 653 -9.45 1.19 -25.24
N ALA A 654 -9.48 2.52 -25.11
CA ALA A 654 -9.31 3.22 -23.84
C ALA A 654 -10.24 2.68 -22.75
N LEU A 655 -11.52 2.52 -23.04
CA LEU A 655 -12.50 2.03 -22.08
C LEU A 655 -12.32 0.54 -21.72
N PRO A 656 -12.21 -0.40 -22.69
CA PRO A 656 -11.96 -1.81 -22.39
C PRO A 656 -10.66 -2.06 -21.61
N ASP A 657 -9.58 -1.35 -21.94
CA ASP A 657 -8.30 -1.50 -21.27
C ASP A 657 -8.34 -0.96 -19.84
N CYS A 658 -8.97 0.20 -19.65
CA CYS A 658 -9.21 0.76 -18.31
C CYS A 658 -10.05 -0.19 -17.45
N LEU A 659 -11.13 -0.76 -18.01
CA LEU A 659 -11.98 -1.75 -17.33
C LEU A 659 -11.17 -2.99 -16.93
N ARG A 660 -10.38 -3.55 -17.86
CA ARG A 660 -9.54 -4.72 -17.60
C ARG A 660 -8.58 -4.44 -16.43
N ASP A 661 -7.82 -3.36 -16.48
CA ASP A 661 -6.80 -3.04 -15.48
C ASP A 661 -7.42 -2.69 -14.13
N HIS A 662 -8.55 -1.98 -14.13
CA HIS A 662 -9.30 -1.72 -12.91
C HIS A 662 -9.77 -3.01 -12.24
N LEU A 663 -10.37 -3.93 -13.01
CA LEU A 663 -10.86 -5.21 -12.50
C LEU A 663 -9.72 -6.17 -12.10
N GLN A 664 -8.58 -6.10 -12.78
CA GLN A 664 -7.37 -6.87 -12.44
C GLN A 664 -6.83 -6.51 -11.06
N ASN A 665 -6.88 -5.22 -10.71
CA ASN A 665 -6.35 -4.71 -9.45
C ASN A 665 -7.31 -4.89 -8.26
N LEU A 666 -8.54 -5.36 -8.50
CA LEU A 666 -9.53 -5.62 -7.45
C LEU A 666 -9.49 -7.09 -7.00
N PRO A 667 -9.49 -7.36 -5.69
CA PRO A 667 -9.63 -8.74 -5.20
C PRO A 667 -11.00 -9.31 -5.61
N ALA A 668 -11.01 -10.60 -5.97
CA ALA A 668 -12.21 -11.28 -6.43
C ALA A 668 -13.30 -11.35 -5.34
N ASP A 669 -12.89 -11.48 -4.08
CA ASP A 669 -13.75 -11.78 -2.92
C ASP A 669 -14.04 -10.57 -2.03
N ALA A 670 -13.62 -9.34 -2.42
CA ALA A 670 -13.84 -8.17 -1.60
C ALA A 670 -15.31 -7.75 -1.59
N VAL A 671 -16.03 -8.18 -0.58
CA VAL A 671 -17.34 -7.65 -0.21
C VAL A 671 -17.16 -6.39 0.63
N ASP A 672 -16.17 -6.37 1.50
CA ASP A 672 -15.78 -5.24 2.35
C ASP A 672 -14.45 -4.62 1.88
N GLY A 673 -14.38 -3.30 1.88
CA GLY A 673 -13.13 -2.56 1.53
C GLY A 673 -12.98 -2.19 0.06
N LEU A 674 -14.09 -1.95 -0.64
CA LEU A 674 -14.07 -1.47 -2.01
C LEU A 674 -13.43 -0.09 -2.13
N PRO A 675 -12.65 0.16 -3.21
CA PRO A 675 -12.12 1.49 -3.45
C PRO A 675 -13.25 2.50 -3.66
N GLN A 676 -13.03 3.69 -3.13
CA GLN A 676 -13.88 4.83 -3.47
C GLN A 676 -13.65 5.16 -4.95
N LEU A 677 -14.65 4.88 -5.78
CA LEU A 677 -14.62 5.17 -7.21
C LEU A 677 -15.27 6.52 -7.48
N GLN A 678 -14.64 7.35 -8.26
CA GLN A 678 -15.15 8.62 -8.77
C GLN A 678 -14.82 8.72 -10.26
N VAL A 679 -15.81 9.10 -11.06
CA VAL A 679 -15.63 9.31 -12.49
C VAL A 679 -16.04 10.73 -12.86
N ARG A 680 -15.19 11.44 -13.60
CA ARG A 680 -15.44 12.82 -14.05
C ARG A 680 -15.12 12.97 -15.53
N CYS A 681 -15.92 13.78 -16.18
CA CYS A 681 -15.72 14.20 -17.57
C CYS A 681 -16.12 15.67 -17.70
N PHE A 682 -15.21 16.52 -18.12
CA PHE A 682 -15.40 17.95 -18.21
C PHE A 682 -15.69 18.43 -19.65
N SER A 683 -15.87 17.50 -20.60
CA SER A 683 -16.32 17.83 -21.96
C SER A 683 -17.60 18.67 -21.89
N ARG A 684 -17.68 19.73 -22.69
CA ARG A 684 -18.82 20.69 -22.69
C ARG A 684 -20.14 19.99 -23.01
N ASN A 685 -20.07 19.06 -23.96
CA ASN A 685 -21.23 18.32 -24.42
C ASN A 685 -21.28 16.93 -23.78
N ARG A 686 -22.40 16.58 -23.15
CA ARG A 686 -22.67 15.25 -22.54
C ARG A 686 -21.65 14.76 -21.50
N GLY A 687 -20.70 15.59 -21.00
CA GLY A 687 -19.65 15.13 -20.09
C GLY A 687 -20.18 14.39 -18.88
N GLN A 688 -21.21 14.93 -18.21
CA GLN A 688 -21.79 14.27 -17.03
C GLN A 688 -22.46 12.92 -17.37
N ALA A 689 -23.11 12.81 -18.54
CA ALA A 689 -23.73 11.56 -18.96
C ALA A 689 -22.67 10.50 -19.31
N ILE A 690 -21.56 10.90 -19.93
CA ILE A 690 -20.42 10.05 -20.24
C ILE A 690 -19.79 9.53 -18.91
N ALA A 691 -19.49 10.43 -17.99
CA ALA A 691 -18.90 10.08 -16.69
C ALA A 691 -19.79 9.06 -15.94
N ARG A 692 -21.06 9.35 -15.81
CA ARG A 692 -22.03 8.47 -15.14
C ARG A 692 -22.10 7.10 -15.80
N ARG A 693 -22.10 7.05 -17.14
CA ARG A 693 -22.18 5.77 -17.86
C ARG A 693 -20.90 4.93 -17.70
N VAL A 694 -19.72 5.57 -17.71
CA VAL A 694 -18.46 4.88 -17.43
C VAL A 694 -18.44 4.32 -16.01
N GLU A 695 -18.93 5.08 -15.03
CA GLU A 695 -19.07 4.62 -13.64
C GLU A 695 -20.00 3.41 -13.53
N GLU A 696 -21.19 3.48 -14.16
CA GLU A 696 -22.14 2.36 -14.23
C GLU A 696 -21.51 1.10 -14.83
N LEU A 697 -20.74 1.24 -15.93
CA LEU A 697 -20.05 0.11 -16.58
C LEU A 697 -19.03 -0.56 -15.67
N LEU A 698 -18.24 0.24 -14.93
CA LEU A 698 -17.27 -0.29 -13.97
C LEU A 698 -17.93 -1.09 -12.87
N LEU A 699 -19.00 -0.54 -12.29
CA LEU A 699 -19.76 -1.19 -11.23
C LEU A 699 -20.46 -2.47 -11.74
N GLU A 700 -21.07 -2.41 -12.92
CA GLU A 700 -21.75 -3.54 -13.53
C GLU A 700 -20.78 -4.65 -13.90
N ALA A 701 -19.69 -4.33 -14.64
CA ALA A 701 -18.68 -5.31 -15.04
C ALA A 701 -18.06 -6.00 -13.82
N ARG A 702 -17.83 -5.28 -12.74
CA ARG A 702 -17.34 -5.83 -11.49
C ARG A 702 -18.31 -6.84 -10.88
N LEU A 703 -19.61 -6.50 -10.78
CA LEU A 703 -20.63 -7.39 -10.23
C LEU A 703 -20.76 -8.67 -11.09
N GLN A 704 -20.71 -8.51 -12.41
CA GLN A 704 -20.89 -9.62 -13.34
C GLN A 704 -19.65 -10.53 -13.46
N LEU A 705 -18.46 -10.01 -13.15
CA LEU A 705 -17.19 -10.73 -13.18
C LEU A 705 -16.70 -11.15 -11.77
N ALA A 706 -17.60 -11.26 -10.80
CA ALA A 706 -17.25 -11.65 -9.44
C ALA A 706 -16.80 -13.13 -9.36
N SER A 707 -17.34 -14.01 -10.20
CA SER A 707 -16.96 -15.42 -10.21
C SER A 707 -15.89 -15.75 -11.26
N VAL A 708 -15.03 -16.72 -10.94
CA VAL A 708 -14.06 -17.28 -11.89
C VAL A 708 -14.78 -17.87 -13.10
N HIS A 709 -14.21 -17.70 -14.29
CA HIS A 709 -14.75 -18.10 -15.59
C HIS A 709 -15.96 -17.28 -16.08
N SER A 710 -16.42 -16.26 -15.33
CA SER A 710 -17.46 -15.36 -15.84
C SER A 710 -16.94 -14.48 -16.97
N ARG A 711 -17.86 -14.15 -17.90
CA ARG A 711 -17.59 -13.31 -19.07
C ARG A 711 -18.55 -12.13 -19.09
N TYR A 712 -18.05 -10.96 -19.49
CA TYR A 712 -18.85 -9.76 -19.69
C TYR A 712 -18.60 -9.17 -21.07
N LEU A 713 -19.66 -8.98 -21.85
CA LEU A 713 -19.59 -8.46 -23.23
C LEU A 713 -19.99 -7.00 -23.26
N LEU A 714 -19.07 -6.17 -23.71
CA LEU A 714 -19.23 -4.76 -23.99
C LEU A 714 -19.17 -4.52 -25.50
N GLN A 715 -19.93 -3.59 -26.03
CA GLN A 715 -19.89 -3.16 -27.42
C GLN A 715 -19.49 -1.69 -27.53
N VAL A 716 -18.38 -1.40 -28.23
CA VAL A 716 -17.92 -0.07 -28.56
C VAL A 716 -17.84 0.07 -30.08
N ARG A 717 -18.60 0.99 -30.65
CA ARG A 717 -18.82 1.07 -32.12
C ARG A 717 -19.42 -0.24 -32.64
N GLN A 718 -18.77 -0.82 -33.64
CA GLN A 718 -19.10 -2.14 -34.22
C GLN A 718 -18.26 -3.26 -33.64
N GLN A 719 -17.28 -2.94 -32.76
CA GLN A 719 -16.41 -3.91 -32.12
C GLN A 719 -17.01 -4.41 -30.84
N PHE A 720 -16.76 -5.66 -30.54
CA PHE A 720 -17.14 -6.30 -29.30
C PHE A 720 -15.90 -6.52 -28.43
N HIS A 721 -16.02 -6.21 -27.14
CA HIS A 721 -14.97 -6.43 -26.16
C HIS A 721 -15.48 -7.41 -25.12
N LEU A 722 -14.84 -8.57 -25.07
CA LEU A 722 -15.16 -9.61 -24.11
C LEU A 722 -14.15 -9.59 -22.97
N LEU A 723 -14.63 -9.26 -21.77
CA LEU A 723 -13.87 -9.37 -20.54
C LEU A 723 -14.12 -10.76 -19.92
N GLU A 724 -13.06 -11.47 -19.58
CA GLU A 724 -13.11 -12.82 -19.00
C GLU A 724 -12.35 -12.84 -17.67
N ARG A 725 -13.00 -13.28 -16.62
CA ARG A 725 -12.36 -13.51 -15.33
C ARG A 725 -11.69 -14.88 -15.32
N ARG A 726 -10.38 -14.90 -15.08
CA ARG A 726 -9.57 -16.08 -14.85
C ARG A 726 -9.16 -16.15 -13.38
N PRO A 727 -8.63 -17.27 -12.87
CA PRO A 727 -8.21 -17.35 -11.47
C PRO A 727 -7.30 -16.19 -11.04
N ASP A 728 -6.27 -15.87 -11.84
CA ASP A 728 -5.25 -14.90 -11.48
C ASP A 728 -5.28 -13.61 -12.32
N SER A 729 -6.23 -13.48 -13.27
CA SER A 729 -6.21 -12.35 -14.19
C SER A 729 -7.58 -12.06 -14.81
N VAL A 730 -7.70 -10.85 -15.36
CA VAL A 730 -8.81 -10.46 -16.24
C VAL A 730 -8.27 -10.29 -17.65
N ARG A 731 -8.82 -11.04 -18.60
CA ARG A 731 -8.46 -10.93 -20.02
C ARG A 731 -9.50 -10.09 -20.74
N ALA A 732 -9.05 -9.15 -21.55
CA ALA A 732 -9.88 -8.44 -22.54
C ALA A 732 -9.56 -8.97 -23.93
N THR A 733 -10.58 -9.35 -24.68
CA THR A 733 -10.46 -9.79 -26.08
C THR A 733 -11.31 -8.87 -26.94
N SER A 734 -10.70 -8.21 -27.91
CA SER A 734 -11.40 -7.35 -28.88
C SER A 734 -11.74 -8.15 -30.13
N LEU A 735 -12.99 -8.08 -30.53
CA LEU A 735 -13.56 -8.80 -31.67
C LEU A 735 -14.12 -7.77 -32.66
N ASN A 736 -13.63 -7.79 -33.89
CA ASN A 736 -13.84 -6.70 -34.84
C ASN A 736 -15.29 -6.58 -35.33
N ASP A 737 -16.01 -7.72 -35.42
CA ASP A 737 -17.35 -7.77 -35.92
C ASP A 737 -18.17 -8.92 -35.31
N ARG A 738 -19.42 -9.04 -35.73
CA ARG A 738 -20.33 -10.11 -35.31
C ARG A 738 -19.82 -11.50 -35.68
N THR A 739 -19.12 -11.65 -36.79
CA THR A 739 -18.59 -12.93 -37.25
C THR A 739 -17.48 -13.41 -36.32
N ALA A 740 -16.57 -12.51 -35.96
CA ALA A 740 -15.52 -12.77 -34.95
C ALA A 740 -16.13 -13.11 -33.57
N LEU A 741 -17.20 -12.42 -33.19
CA LEU A 741 -17.92 -12.70 -31.95
C LEU A 741 -18.51 -14.12 -31.96
N LEU A 742 -19.23 -14.51 -33.04
CA LEU A 742 -19.81 -15.83 -33.15
C LEU A 742 -18.75 -16.93 -33.17
N ALA A 743 -17.63 -16.69 -33.86
CA ALA A 743 -16.51 -17.63 -33.88
C ALA A 743 -15.93 -17.86 -32.50
N HIS A 744 -15.72 -16.76 -31.74
CA HIS A 744 -15.18 -16.83 -30.38
C HIS A 744 -16.17 -17.46 -29.39
N LEU A 745 -17.45 -17.09 -29.44
CA LEU A 745 -18.49 -17.70 -28.57
C LEU A 745 -18.70 -19.18 -28.89
N GLY A 746 -18.38 -19.60 -30.11
CA GLY A 746 -18.43 -21.00 -30.52
C GLY A 746 -17.20 -21.83 -30.11
N GLU A 747 -16.19 -21.28 -29.47
CA GLU A 747 -15.03 -22.04 -28.97
C GLU A 747 -15.45 -23.05 -27.91
N ALA A 748 -14.83 -24.22 -27.90
CA ALA A 748 -15.07 -25.24 -26.89
C ALA A 748 -14.41 -24.88 -25.57
N HIS A 749 -15.07 -25.17 -24.46
CA HIS A 749 -14.61 -24.88 -23.10
C HIS A 749 -14.75 -26.11 -22.18
N HIS A 750 -13.85 -26.28 -21.23
CA HIS A 750 -13.89 -27.42 -20.31
C HIS A 750 -14.85 -27.22 -19.11
N VAL A 751 -15.27 -25.99 -18.87
CA VAL A 751 -16.15 -25.61 -17.76
C VAL A 751 -17.21 -24.63 -18.26
N TYR A 752 -18.34 -24.57 -17.57
CA TYR A 752 -19.38 -23.61 -17.86
C TYR A 752 -18.88 -22.18 -17.65
N ARG A 753 -19.08 -21.33 -18.66
CA ARG A 753 -18.64 -19.92 -18.64
C ARG A 753 -19.84 -18.99 -18.79
N PRO A 754 -20.41 -18.48 -17.69
CA PRO A 754 -21.53 -17.56 -17.76
C PRO A 754 -21.13 -16.31 -18.53
N LEU A 755 -22.00 -15.84 -19.43
CA LEU A 755 -21.82 -14.63 -20.20
C LEU A 755 -22.91 -13.64 -19.83
N ARG A 756 -22.49 -12.43 -19.46
CA ARG A 756 -23.39 -11.31 -19.20
C ARG A 756 -23.16 -10.22 -20.22
N LEU A 757 -24.21 -9.51 -20.56
CA LEU A 757 -24.19 -8.47 -21.59
C LEU A 757 -24.31 -7.09 -20.95
N ASP A 758 -23.51 -6.15 -21.43
CA ASP A 758 -23.82 -4.73 -21.21
C ASP A 758 -25.20 -4.39 -21.77
N ARG A 759 -25.94 -3.56 -21.05
CA ARG A 759 -27.32 -3.16 -21.42
C ARG A 759 -27.45 -2.55 -22.83
N HIS A 760 -26.35 -2.06 -23.40
CA HIS A 760 -26.32 -1.48 -24.73
C HIS A 760 -25.70 -2.39 -25.80
N ALA A 761 -25.11 -3.52 -25.40
CA ALA A 761 -24.53 -4.48 -26.33
C ALA A 761 -25.63 -5.25 -27.10
N LEU A 762 -25.33 -5.62 -28.35
CA LEU A 762 -26.16 -6.46 -29.21
C LEU A 762 -27.59 -5.92 -29.42
N LYS A 763 -27.79 -4.58 -29.35
CA LYS A 763 -29.08 -3.99 -29.69
C LYS A 763 -29.43 -4.31 -31.16
N GLY A 764 -30.62 -4.91 -31.41
CA GLY A 764 -31.01 -5.33 -32.73
C GLY A 764 -30.46 -6.68 -33.17
N ASP A 765 -29.89 -7.48 -32.23
CA ASP A 765 -29.45 -8.86 -32.49
C ASP A 765 -30.22 -9.83 -31.60
N ASP A 766 -30.56 -11.00 -32.14
CA ASP A 766 -31.22 -12.07 -31.39
C ASP A 766 -30.41 -12.61 -30.21
N LEU A 767 -29.10 -12.52 -30.30
CA LEU A 767 -28.20 -12.93 -29.22
C LEU A 767 -28.47 -12.18 -27.89
N ARG A 768 -29.03 -10.98 -27.97
CA ARG A 768 -29.45 -10.24 -26.77
C ARG A 768 -30.56 -10.93 -25.99
N LEU A 769 -31.43 -11.64 -26.70
CA LEU A 769 -32.54 -12.41 -26.13
C LEU A 769 -32.07 -13.82 -25.69
N ILE A 770 -31.12 -14.39 -26.41
CA ILE A 770 -30.64 -15.76 -26.25
C ILE A 770 -29.66 -15.89 -25.07
N LEU A 771 -28.58 -15.08 -25.09
CA LEU A 771 -27.45 -15.26 -24.17
C LEU A 771 -27.82 -15.11 -22.67
N PRO A 772 -28.75 -14.26 -22.25
CA PRO A 772 -29.16 -14.18 -20.84
C PRO A 772 -29.92 -15.40 -20.33
N LEU A 773 -30.43 -16.25 -21.24
CA LEU A 773 -31.18 -17.48 -20.90
C LEU A 773 -30.27 -18.70 -20.72
N ALA A 774 -28.97 -18.56 -20.95
CA ALA A 774 -27.98 -19.63 -20.81
C ALA A 774 -28.02 -20.28 -19.44
N ARG A 775 -28.00 -21.62 -19.41
CA ARG A 775 -28.01 -22.45 -18.20
C ARG A 775 -26.91 -23.51 -18.27
N PRO A 776 -26.28 -23.84 -17.15
CA PRO A 776 -25.33 -24.95 -17.08
C PRO A 776 -26.05 -26.29 -17.32
N ASP A 777 -25.34 -27.28 -17.81
CA ASP A 777 -25.76 -28.67 -17.97
C ASP A 777 -27.05 -28.86 -18.80
N CYS A 778 -27.27 -27.97 -19.74
CA CYS A 778 -28.48 -27.92 -20.56
C CYS A 778 -28.13 -27.57 -21.99
N LEU A 779 -28.79 -28.21 -22.96
CA LEU A 779 -28.78 -27.83 -24.37
C LEU A 779 -29.99 -26.94 -24.64
N GLN A 780 -29.75 -25.74 -25.09
CA GLN A 780 -30.80 -24.77 -25.39
C GLN A 780 -30.79 -24.45 -26.85
N LEU A 781 -31.86 -24.89 -27.57
CA LEU A 781 -32.05 -24.64 -28.96
C LEU A 781 -33.02 -23.48 -29.18
N PHE A 782 -32.55 -22.41 -29.82
CA PHE A 782 -33.32 -21.24 -30.22
C PHE A 782 -33.48 -21.22 -31.72
N TYR A 783 -34.68 -20.92 -32.21
CA TYR A 783 -34.92 -20.80 -33.64
C TYR A 783 -35.84 -19.65 -33.99
N ARG A 784 -35.54 -19.03 -35.15
CA ARG A 784 -36.35 -17.98 -35.78
C ARG A 784 -36.63 -18.36 -37.22
N VAL A 785 -37.89 -18.38 -37.60
CA VAL A 785 -38.29 -18.63 -39.03
C VAL A 785 -38.51 -17.30 -39.70
N ARG A 786 -37.85 -17.13 -40.89
CA ARG A 786 -38.00 -15.94 -41.72
C ARG A 786 -38.28 -16.39 -43.17
N GLY A 787 -39.56 -16.40 -43.59
CA GLY A 787 -39.95 -16.91 -44.89
C GLY A 787 -39.56 -18.40 -45.05
N GLU A 788 -38.76 -18.69 -46.04
CA GLU A 788 -38.28 -20.05 -46.36
C GLU A 788 -36.96 -20.41 -45.70
N THR A 789 -36.47 -19.59 -44.76
CA THR A 789 -35.23 -19.85 -43.99
C THR A 789 -35.45 -19.77 -42.48
N ALA A 790 -34.69 -20.56 -41.75
CA ALA A 790 -34.64 -20.48 -40.29
C ALA A 790 -33.22 -20.23 -39.82
N GLU A 791 -33.09 -19.36 -38.81
CA GLU A 791 -31.84 -19.12 -38.05
C GLU A 791 -31.93 -19.91 -36.77
N LEU A 792 -30.93 -20.80 -36.58
CA LEU A 792 -30.81 -21.65 -35.40
C LEU A 792 -29.63 -21.19 -34.57
N SER A 793 -29.85 -21.12 -33.28
CA SER A 793 -28.79 -20.84 -32.30
C SER A 793 -28.85 -21.90 -31.18
N ILE A 794 -27.75 -22.53 -30.90
CA ILE A 794 -27.65 -23.58 -29.86
C ILE A 794 -26.63 -23.14 -28.83
N LEU A 795 -27.07 -23.02 -27.59
CA LEU A 795 -26.19 -22.90 -26.43
C LEU A 795 -25.98 -24.29 -25.85
N ASP A 796 -24.75 -24.67 -25.69
CA ASP A 796 -24.39 -25.94 -25.13
C ASP A 796 -24.17 -25.90 -23.61
N GLU A 797 -23.84 -27.01 -23.01
CA GLU A 797 -23.67 -27.23 -21.57
C GLU A 797 -22.57 -26.39 -20.91
N CYS A 798 -21.61 -25.90 -21.70
CA CYS A 798 -20.54 -25.00 -21.24
C CYS A 798 -20.76 -23.55 -21.67
N ASN A 799 -21.94 -23.24 -22.23
CA ASN A 799 -22.29 -21.94 -22.78
C ASN A 799 -21.43 -21.53 -24.00
N ALA A 800 -21.13 -22.52 -24.85
CA ALA A 800 -20.61 -22.24 -26.18
C ALA A 800 -21.78 -22.13 -27.18
N LEU A 801 -21.67 -21.22 -28.14
CA LEU A 801 -22.72 -20.86 -29.06
C LEU A 801 -22.43 -21.46 -30.46
N TRP A 802 -23.40 -22.17 -30.99
CA TRP A 802 -23.43 -22.62 -32.37
C TRP A 802 -24.56 -21.94 -33.15
N CYS A 803 -24.28 -21.32 -34.28
CA CYS A 803 -25.27 -20.68 -35.11
C CYS A 803 -25.23 -21.30 -36.52
N GLN A 804 -26.42 -21.56 -37.07
CA GLN A 804 -26.59 -22.12 -38.42
C GLN A 804 -27.86 -21.56 -39.05
N ARG A 805 -27.79 -21.28 -40.35
CA ARG A 805 -28.93 -20.91 -41.15
C ARG A 805 -29.32 -22.10 -42.04
N LEU A 806 -30.59 -22.50 -42.00
CA LEU A 806 -31.11 -23.63 -42.77
C LEU A 806 -32.35 -23.24 -43.54
N PRO A 807 -32.61 -23.89 -44.72
CA PRO A 807 -33.89 -23.75 -45.39
C PRO A 807 -35.01 -24.34 -44.52
N CYS A 808 -36.16 -23.68 -44.49
CA CYS A 808 -37.30 -24.06 -43.64
C CYS A 808 -38.59 -23.91 -44.42
N ARG A 809 -39.22 -25.05 -44.78
CA ARG A 809 -40.58 -25.08 -45.31
C ARG A 809 -41.60 -25.36 -44.23
N ASP A 810 -41.22 -26.20 -43.27
CA ASP A 810 -42.02 -26.58 -42.12
C ASP A 810 -41.15 -26.70 -40.84
N GLU A 811 -41.65 -26.23 -39.69
CA GLU A 811 -40.93 -26.29 -38.41
C GLU A 811 -40.57 -27.70 -37.98
N GLN A 812 -41.48 -28.66 -38.21
CA GLN A 812 -41.21 -30.06 -37.81
C GLN A 812 -40.06 -30.66 -38.64
N GLN A 813 -40.08 -30.44 -39.97
CA GLN A 813 -39.01 -30.88 -40.85
C GLN A 813 -37.66 -30.25 -40.52
N LEU A 814 -37.66 -29.03 -40.06
CA LEU A 814 -36.45 -28.34 -39.61
C LEU A 814 -35.89 -28.93 -38.29
N LEU A 815 -36.77 -29.12 -37.31
CA LEU A 815 -36.34 -29.41 -35.93
C LEU A 815 -36.08 -30.93 -35.73
N MET A 816 -36.81 -31.82 -36.40
CA MET A 816 -36.75 -33.27 -36.17
C MET A 816 -35.34 -33.85 -36.37
N PRO A 817 -34.62 -33.63 -37.50
CA PRO A 817 -33.27 -34.18 -37.68
C PRO A 817 -32.27 -33.69 -36.64
N LEU A 818 -32.36 -32.42 -36.26
CA LEU A 818 -31.48 -31.81 -35.27
C LEU A 818 -31.76 -32.31 -33.88
N LEU A 819 -33.04 -32.38 -33.48
CA LEU A 819 -33.44 -32.92 -32.16
C LEU A 819 -33.12 -34.41 -32.04
N ARG A 820 -33.23 -35.20 -33.13
CA ARG A 820 -32.81 -36.62 -33.13
C ARG A 820 -31.32 -36.71 -32.81
N PHE A 821 -30.49 -35.92 -33.44
CA PHE A 821 -29.05 -35.83 -33.16
C PHE A 821 -28.78 -35.40 -31.73
N LEU A 822 -29.39 -34.30 -31.23
CA LEU A 822 -29.18 -33.81 -29.87
C LEU A 822 -29.64 -34.81 -28.81
N ARG A 823 -30.74 -35.59 -29.09
CA ARG A 823 -31.16 -36.68 -28.20
C ARG A 823 -30.17 -37.83 -28.17
N SER A 824 -29.45 -38.12 -29.25
CA SER A 824 -28.37 -39.12 -29.20
C SER A 824 -27.20 -38.67 -28.34
N VAL A 825 -26.89 -37.39 -28.40
CA VAL A 825 -25.87 -36.76 -27.49
C VAL A 825 -26.33 -36.83 -26.03
N GLU A 826 -27.57 -36.43 -25.74
CA GLU A 826 -28.19 -36.50 -24.42
C GLU A 826 -28.16 -37.95 -23.86
N TYR A 827 -28.61 -38.92 -24.66
CA TYR A 827 -28.62 -40.30 -24.28
C TYR A 827 -27.24 -40.87 -23.91
N ARG A 828 -26.23 -40.57 -24.72
CA ARG A 828 -24.84 -40.99 -24.45
C ARG A 828 -24.27 -40.37 -23.18
N ARG A 829 -24.62 -39.14 -22.89
CA ARG A 829 -24.16 -38.46 -21.68
C ARG A 829 -24.81 -39.06 -20.43
N ASN A 830 -26.13 -39.19 -20.45
CA ASN A 830 -26.88 -39.74 -19.34
C ASN A 830 -26.51 -41.20 -19.07
N ALA A 831 -26.24 -42.01 -20.12
CA ALA A 831 -25.77 -43.37 -19.99
C ALA A 831 -24.38 -43.47 -19.32
N ARG A 832 -23.48 -42.53 -19.55
CA ARG A 832 -22.16 -42.48 -18.89
C ARG A 832 -22.26 -42.09 -17.43
N VAL A 833 -23.11 -41.14 -17.07
CA VAL A 833 -23.37 -40.74 -15.68
C VAL A 833 -23.85 -41.93 -14.85
N SER A 834 -24.78 -42.72 -15.42
CA SER A 834 -25.31 -43.92 -14.77
C SER A 834 -24.26 -45.04 -14.53
N LEU A 835 -23.24 -45.12 -15.39
CA LEU A 835 -22.20 -46.17 -15.31
C LEU A 835 -21.09 -45.83 -14.28
N HIS A 836 -20.87 -44.55 -13.99
CA HIS A 836 -19.77 -44.11 -13.11
C HIS A 836 -20.18 -43.71 -11.69
N GLY A 837 -21.47 -43.80 -11.34
CA GLY A 837 -21.96 -43.66 -9.97
C GLY A 837 -21.75 -42.29 -9.32
N ASP A 838 -21.69 -41.24 -10.08
CA ASP A 838 -21.55 -39.85 -9.59
C ASP A 838 -22.98 -39.36 -9.21
N ASP A 839 -23.33 -39.54 -7.95
CA ASP A 839 -24.68 -39.28 -7.39
C ASP A 839 -25.06 -37.79 -7.30
N GLY A 840 -24.33 -36.90 -7.96
CA GLY A 840 -24.54 -35.45 -7.90
C GLY A 840 -24.72 -34.68 -9.22
N GLU A 841 -24.53 -35.30 -10.37
CA GLU A 841 -24.72 -34.60 -11.66
C GLU A 841 -26.22 -34.54 -12.04
N ALA A 842 -26.76 -33.35 -12.24
CA ALA A 842 -28.11 -33.15 -12.76
C ALA A 842 -28.27 -33.80 -14.15
N ALA A 843 -29.43 -34.40 -14.42
CA ALA A 843 -29.73 -34.98 -15.71
C ALA A 843 -29.62 -33.90 -16.79
N PHE A 844 -28.90 -34.24 -17.86
CA PHE A 844 -28.71 -33.36 -19.01
C PHE A 844 -30.05 -33.19 -19.74
N ASP A 845 -30.48 -31.94 -19.98
CA ASP A 845 -31.81 -31.59 -20.52
C ASP A 845 -31.70 -30.80 -21.83
N ILE A 846 -32.66 -30.99 -22.71
CA ILE A 846 -32.80 -30.25 -23.98
C ILE A 846 -33.99 -29.31 -23.88
N GLN A 847 -33.78 -28.03 -24.13
CA GLN A 847 -34.82 -26.99 -24.09
C GLN A 847 -34.97 -26.33 -25.46
N LEU A 848 -36.21 -26.14 -25.89
CA LEU A 848 -36.55 -25.54 -27.18
C LEU A 848 -37.22 -24.20 -27.00
N TYR A 849 -36.74 -23.21 -27.74
CA TYR A 849 -37.24 -21.85 -27.69
C TYR A 849 -37.50 -21.29 -29.11
N ARG A 850 -38.63 -20.61 -29.29
CA ARG A 850 -38.98 -19.86 -30.49
C ARG A 850 -38.81 -18.37 -30.27
N LEU A 851 -38.15 -17.69 -31.21
CA LEU A 851 -37.97 -16.24 -31.20
C LEU A 851 -39.10 -15.60 -32.07
N HIS A 852 -39.80 -14.63 -31.49
CA HIS A 852 -40.86 -13.85 -32.11
C HIS A 852 -40.46 -12.39 -32.32
N GLY A 853 -41.07 -11.68 -33.27
CA GLY A 853 -40.81 -10.27 -33.58
C GLY A 853 -39.41 -10.06 -34.19
N ASP A 854 -39.10 -8.88 -34.70
CA ASP A 854 -37.77 -8.57 -35.20
C ASP A 854 -36.84 -8.12 -34.09
N PRO A 855 -35.52 -8.50 -34.13
CA PRO A 855 -34.57 -8.10 -33.10
C PRO A 855 -34.46 -6.58 -33.05
N GLY A 856 -34.61 -6.03 -31.85
CA GLY A 856 -34.60 -4.58 -31.60
C GLY A 856 -35.99 -3.94 -31.48
N GLU A 857 -37.02 -4.63 -31.82
CA GLU A 857 -38.39 -4.16 -31.57
C GLU A 857 -38.88 -4.47 -30.14
N PRO A 858 -39.76 -3.64 -29.55
CA PRO A 858 -40.34 -3.94 -28.24
C PRO A 858 -41.16 -5.24 -28.21
N SER A 859 -41.62 -5.71 -29.36
CA SER A 859 -42.40 -6.93 -29.53
C SER A 859 -41.53 -8.21 -29.56
N ALA A 860 -40.19 -8.06 -29.66
CA ALA A 860 -39.30 -9.20 -29.69
C ALA A 860 -39.33 -10.00 -28.38
N SER A 861 -39.62 -11.26 -28.45
CA SER A 861 -39.79 -12.14 -27.28
C SER A 861 -39.28 -13.57 -27.54
N VAL A 862 -39.04 -14.30 -26.47
CA VAL A 862 -38.63 -15.71 -26.52
C VAL A 862 -39.70 -16.55 -25.84
N GLU A 863 -40.21 -17.53 -26.56
CA GLU A 863 -41.23 -18.46 -26.07
C GLU A 863 -40.59 -19.85 -25.89
N ARG A 864 -40.73 -20.46 -24.71
CA ARG A 864 -40.35 -21.85 -24.51
C ARG A 864 -41.39 -22.77 -25.13
N ARG A 865 -40.97 -23.70 -25.98
CA ARG A 865 -41.83 -24.70 -26.65
C ARG A 865 -41.58 -26.09 -26.06
N PRO A 866 -42.62 -26.94 -25.99
CA PRO A 866 -42.42 -28.33 -25.71
C PRO A 866 -41.66 -29.03 -26.83
N LEU A 867 -40.81 -29.98 -26.52
CA LEU A 867 -40.11 -30.79 -27.51
C LEU A 867 -41.15 -31.60 -28.34
N PRO A 868 -41.07 -31.56 -29.67
CA PRO A 868 -41.93 -32.37 -30.51
C PRO A 868 -41.83 -33.86 -30.12
N GLN A 869 -42.97 -34.49 -29.85
CA GLN A 869 -43.03 -35.93 -29.64
C GLN A 869 -42.84 -36.60 -31.01
N GLY A 870 -41.85 -37.51 -31.11
CA GLY A 870 -41.49 -38.15 -32.37
C GLY A 870 -42.65 -38.94 -32.94
N GLY A 871 -43.23 -38.49 -34.09
CA GLY A 871 -43.95 -39.30 -34.97
C GLY A 871 -42.97 -40.21 -35.74
N THR A 872 -43.27 -41.49 -35.84
CA THR A 872 -42.59 -42.44 -36.73
C THR A 872 -42.76 -41.98 -38.18
N SER A 873 -41.82 -41.19 -38.69
CA SER A 873 -41.74 -40.86 -40.12
C SER A 873 -41.02 -42.02 -40.81
N ASP A 874 -41.73 -42.68 -41.66
CA ASP A 874 -41.34 -43.95 -42.34
C ASP A 874 -40.17 -43.80 -43.33
N ALA A 875 -39.46 -42.70 -43.48
CA ALA A 875 -38.47 -42.51 -44.52
C ALA A 875 -37.20 -41.77 -44.12
N CYS A 876 -36.68 -42.06 -42.97
CA CYS A 876 -35.39 -41.47 -42.59
C CYS A 876 -34.21 -42.43 -42.75
N TYR A 877 -33.23 -42.07 -43.59
CA TYR A 877 -31.94 -42.71 -43.57
C TYR A 877 -31.20 -42.36 -42.30
N GLU A 878 -30.82 -43.36 -41.54
CA GLU A 878 -29.97 -43.18 -40.36
C GLU A 878 -28.51 -43.17 -40.84
N VAL A 879 -27.89 -42.01 -40.76
CA VAL A 879 -26.47 -41.87 -41.00
C VAL A 879 -25.79 -41.63 -39.69
N GLN A 880 -24.98 -42.56 -39.25
CA GLN A 880 -24.17 -42.51 -38.04
C GLN A 880 -22.70 -42.33 -38.45
N ALA A 881 -21.93 -41.54 -37.69
CA ALA A 881 -20.51 -41.33 -37.94
C ALA A 881 -19.67 -41.67 -36.72
N ILE A 882 -18.58 -42.36 -36.93
CA ILE A 882 -17.53 -42.58 -35.93
C ILE A 882 -16.26 -41.95 -36.46
N VAL A 883 -15.63 -41.15 -35.60
CA VAL A 883 -14.36 -40.49 -35.94
C VAL A 883 -13.28 -40.91 -34.96
N GLU A 884 -12.24 -41.54 -35.49
CA GLU A 884 -11.13 -42.09 -34.70
C GLU A 884 -9.81 -41.38 -35.03
N PRO A 885 -8.84 -41.35 -34.11
CA PRO A 885 -7.53 -40.83 -34.40
C PRO A 885 -6.76 -41.74 -35.35
N GLY A 886 -6.26 -41.23 -36.46
CA GLY A 886 -5.34 -41.92 -37.34
C GLY A 886 -3.92 -41.41 -37.22
N GLU A 887 -2.94 -42.10 -37.80
CA GLU A 887 -1.51 -41.74 -37.67
C GLU A 887 -1.17 -40.32 -38.16
N THR A 888 -1.86 -39.83 -39.21
CA THR A 888 -1.62 -38.51 -39.80
C THR A 888 -2.83 -37.56 -39.72
N ARG A 889 -4.02 -38.12 -39.76
CA ARG A 889 -5.30 -37.40 -39.63
C ARG A 889 -6.40 -38.33 -39.11
N SER A 890 -7.49 -37.75 -38.58
CA SER A 890 -8.64 -38.47 -38.10
C SER A 890 -9.28 -39.30 -39.24
N GLN A 891 -9.63 -40.53 -38.93
CA GLN A 891 -10.33 -41.45 -39.83
C GLN A 891 -11.84 -41.41 -39.56
N VAL A 892 -12.63 -41.44 -40.62
CA VAL A 892 -14.09 -41.39 -40.55
C VAL A 892 -14.70 -42.70 -41.07
N THR A 893 -15.60 -43.28 -40.29
CA THR A 893 -16.44 -44.40 -40.68
C THR A 893 -17.90 -43.95 -40.63
N LEU A 894 -18.61 -44.12 -41.73
CA LEU A 894 -20.04 -43.78 -41.83
C LEU A 894 -20.87 -45.09 -41.88
N TYR A 895 -21.93 -45.13 -41.12
CA TYR A 895 -22.92 -46.19 -41.15
C TYR A 895 -24.24 -45.66 -41.75
N CYS A 896 -24.70 -46.20 -42.84
CA CYS A 896 -25.97 -45.82 -43.45
C CYS A 896 -26.92 -47.02 -43.39
N ASN A 897 -27.99 -46.91 -42.59
CA ASN A 897 -28.96 -47.99 -42.39
C ASN A 897 -28.27 -49.33 -42.11
N HIS A 898 -27.30 -49.32 -41.12
CA HIS A 898 -26.51 -50.50 -40.69
C HIS A 898 -25.45 -51.00 -41.68
N ARG A 899 -25.24 -50.34 -42.82
CA ARG A 899 -24.12 -50.65 -43.73
C ARG A 899 -22.94 -49.72 -43.43
N GLU A 900 -21.78 -50.32 -43.28
CA GLU A 900 -20.53 -49.64 -42.99
C GLU A 900 -19.85 -49.14 -44.28
N PHE A 901 -19.30 -47.91 -44.21
CA PHE A 901 -18.47 -47.30 -45.23
C PHE A 901 -17.29 -46.68 -44.50
N SER A 902 -16.07 -47.18 -44.70
CA SER A 902 -14.87 -46.75 -44.02
C SER A 902 -13.99 -45.89 -44.93
N GLU A 903 -13.37 -44.85 -44.37
CA GLU A 903 -12.35 -44.06 -45.09
C GLU A 903 -11.17 -44.95 -45.52
N LEU A 904 -10.89 -46.02 -44.81
CA LEU A 904 -9.87 -47.01 -45.18
C LEU A 904 -10.22 -47.73 -46.50
N GLU A 905 -11.49 -48.01 -46.75
CA GLU A 905 -11.95 -48.70 -47.98
C GLU A 905 -12.15 -47.75 -49.14
N TYR A 906 -12.78 -46.57 -48.88
CA TYR A 906 -13.19 -45.64 -49.94
C TYR A 906 -12.33 -44.39 -50.09
N GLY A 907 -11.45 -44.12 -49.13
CA GLY A 907 -10.57 -42.94 -49.14
C GLY A 907 -11.33 -41.63 -49.32
N ALA A 908 -10.89 -40.79 -50.26
CA ALA A 908 -11.54 -39.53 -50.56
C ALA A 908 -12.95 -39.66 -51.19
N ARG A 909 -13.34 -40.87 -51.63
CA ARG A 909 -14.66 -41.16 -52.23
C ARG A 909 -15.68 -41.62 -51.18
N LEU A 910 -15.38 -41.61 -49.89
CA LEU A 910 -16.27 -42.08 -48.81
C LEU A 910 -17.67 -41.44 -48.91
N CYS A 911 -17.77 -40.13 -48.99
CA CYS A 911 -19.07 -39.44 -49.07
C CYS A 911 -19.82 -39.76 -50.38
N ILE A 912 -19.09 -39.98 -51.49
CA ILE A 912 -19.67 -40.35 -52.77
C ILE A 912 -20.26 -41.78 -52.69
N ALA A 913 -19.57 -42.74 -52.14
CA ALA A 913 -20.03 -44.09 -51.95
C ALA A 913 -21.28 -44.16 -51.06
N VAL A 914 -21.33 -43.39 -49.98
CA VAL A 914 -22.55 -43.30 -49.14
C VAL A 914 -23.68 -42.62 -49.88
N ALA A 915 -23.39 -41.56 -50.66
CA ALA A 915 -24.41 -40.89 -51.48
C ALA A 915 -24.98 -41.77 -52.55
N GLU A 916 -24.17 -42.60 -53.29
CA GLU A 916 -24.56 -43.58 -54.23
C GLU A 916 -25.49 -44.61 -53.60
N HIS A 917 -25.14 -45.09 -52.42
CA HIS A 917 -25.97 -46.06 -51.69
C HIS A 917 -27.31 -45.42 -51.28
N ILE A 918 -27.34 -44.16 -50.76
CA ILE A 918 -28.57 -43.48 -50.40
C ILE A 918 -29.47 -43.31 -51.63
N LEU A 919 -28.93 -42.88 -52.76
CA LEU A 919 -29.70 -42.68 -53.98
C LEU A 919 -30.26 -44.01 -54.52
N SER A 920 -29.53 -45.16 -54.45
CA SER A 920 -29.99 -46.46 -54.83
C SER A 920 -31.20 -46.98 -54.03
N GLN A 921 -31.38 -46.50 -52.84
CA GLN A 921 -32.46 -46.82 -51.91
C GLN A 921 -33.69 -45.92 -52.05
N ARG A 922 -33.54 -44.76 -52.66
CA ARG A 922 -34.64 -43.79 -52.89
C ARG A 922 -35.49 -44.21 -54.08
N ARG A 923 -36.79 -44.17 -53.92
CA ARG A 923 -37.70 -44.69 -54.96
C ARG A 923 -37.69 -43.89 -56.23
N ASP A 924 -37.50 -42.60 -56.16
CA ASP A 924 -37.63 -41.67 -57.32
C ASP A 924 -36.32 -40.93 -57.66
N GLY A 925 -35.20 -41.34 -57.07
CA GLY A 925 -33.92 -40.67 -57.26
C GLY A 925 -33.85 -39.19 -56.77
N GLU A 926 -34.80 -38.83 -55.88
CA GLU A 926 -34.89 -37.48 -55.35
C GLU A 926 -33.63 -37.07 -54.54
N ARG A 927 -33.12 -35.88 -54.82
CA ARG A 927 -31.87 -35.35 -54.20
C ARG A 927 -32.13 -34.46 -53.03
N TYR A 928 -32.99 -34.86 -52.07
CA TYR A 928 -33.18 -34.08 -50.86
C TYR A 928 -32.07 -34.35 -49.85
N PRO A 929 -31.76 -33.33 -48.99
CA PRO A 929 -30.64 -33.40 -48.03
C PRO A 929 -30.71 -34.59 -47.07
N CYS A 930 -29.57 -35.18 -46.76
CA CYS A 930 -29.37 -36.17 -45.72
C CYS A 930 -28.80 -35.53 -44.46
N TYR A 931 -29.16 -36.08 -43.31
CA TYR A 931 -28.72 -35.57 -42.02
C TYR A 931 -28.03 -36.67 -41.23
N ILE A 932 -26.98 -36.31 -40.47
CA ILE A 932 -26.31 -37.20 -39.55
C ILE A 932 -27.13 -37.27 -38.27
N THR A 933 -27.57 -38.49 -37.93
CA THR A 933 -28.43 -38.75 -36.77
C THR A 933 -27.66 -39.07 -35.50
N ASP A 934 -26.38 -39.47 -35.64
CA ASP A 934 -25.53 -39.80 -34.53
C ASP A 934 -24.04 -39.62 -34.88
N LEU A 935 -23.21 -39.18 -33.93
CA LEU A 935 -21.79 -38.93 -34.10
C LEU A 935 -21.01 -39.34 -32.87
N ASP A 936 -20.02 -40.18 -33.01
CA ASP A 936 -19.09 -40.56 -31.96
C ASP A 936 -17.70 -40.00 -32.20
N LEU A 937 -17.22 -39.18 -31.24
CA LEU A 937 -15.87 -38.60 -31.21
C LEU A 937 -15.05 -39.13 -30.00
N SER A 938 -15.52 -40.18 -29.33
CA SER A 938 -14.89 -40.70 -28.11
C SER A 938 -13.45 -41.12 -28.32
N GLY A 939 -13.11 -41.65 -29.51
CA GLY A 939 -11.73 -41.98 -29.86
C GLY A 939 -10.79 -40.79 -29.98
N MET A 940 -11.30 -39.60 -30.34
CA MET A 940 -10.48 -38.40 -30.61
C MET A 940 -9.99 -37.69 -29.37
N HIS A 941 -10.66 -37.80 -28.23
CA HIS A 941 -10.46 -36.94 -27.06
C HIS A 941 -10.04 -37.73 -25.79
N GLY A 942 -9.62 -38.99 -25.91
CA GLY A 942 -9.17 -39.81 -24.80
C GLY A 942 -10.31 -39.99 -23.77
N SER A 943 -9.98 -39.82 -22.49
CA SER A 943 -10.96 -39.87 -21.37
C SER A 943 -11.80 -38.57 -21.26
N GLY A 944 -11.56 -37.54 -22.09
CA GLY A 944 -12.27 -36.26 -22.07
C GLY A 944 -13.64 -36.31 -22.70
N ARG A 945 -14.64 -35.62 -22.14
CA ARG A 945 -15.99 -35.48 -22.71
C ARG A 945 -15.93 -34.56 -23.94
N SER A 946 -16.33 -35.04 -25.12
CA SER A 946 -16.52 -34.16 -26.30
C SER A 946 -17.68 -33.19 -26.01
N GLN A 947 -17.45 -31.90 -26.17
CA GLN A 947 -18.45 -30.85 -25.98
C GLN A 947 -19.42 -30.81 -27.14
N THR A 948 -20.67 -30.46 -26.90
CA THR A 948 -21.73 -30.50 -27.93
C THR A 948 -21.39 -29.60 -29.13
N VAL A 949 -20.79 -28.44 -28.92
CA VAL A 949 -20.35 -27.54 -30.00
C VAL A 949 -19.33 -28.23 -30.95
N GLN A 950 -18.47 -29.08 -30.41
CA GLN A 950 -17.51 -29.86 -31.23
C GLN A 950 -18.25 -30.89 -32.07
N LEU A 951 -19.19 -31.60 -31.47
CA LEU A 951 -20.05 -32.55 -32.21
C LEU A 951 -20.82 -31.85 -33.31
N LEU A 952 -21.41 -30.68 -33.05
CA LEU A 952 -22.13 -29.89 -34.05
C LEU A 952 -21.23 -29.42 -35.19
N ARG A 953 -19.97 -29.07 -34.95
CA ARG A 953 -18.99 -28.70 -35.98
C ARG A 953 -18.66 -29.89 -36.89
N TYR A 954 -18.38 -31.04 -36.29
CA TYR A 954 -18.10 -32.23 -37.10
C TYR A 954 -19.32 -32.68 -37.87
N LYS A 955 -20.50 -32.69 -37.26
CA LYS A 955 -21.78 -32.96 -37.94
C LYS A 955 -21.97 -32.06 -39.16
N ALA A 956 -21.85 -30.73 -39.00
CA ALA A 956 -22.05 -29.80 -40.09
C ALA A 956 -21.05 -30.01 -41.24
N ARG A 957 -19.80 -30.34 -40.94
CA ARG A 957 -18.76 -30.62 -41.95
C ARG A 957 -19.08 -31.91 -42.72
N LEU A 958 -19.45 -32.97 -42.04
CA LEU A 958 -19.76 -34.24 -42.65
C LEU A 958 -21.07 -34.18 -43.47
N GLU A 959 -22.10 -33.51 -42.97
CA GLU A 959 -23.34 -33.24 -43.70
C GLU A 959 -23.09 -32.41 -44.98
N ALA A 960 -22.29 -31.39 -44.91
CA ALA A 960 -21.94 -30.57 -46.06
C ALA A 960 -21.23 -31.41 -47.15
N ALA A 961 -20.29 -32.28 -46.72
CA ALA A 961 -19.57 -33.16 -47.65
C ALA A 961 -20.51 -34.23 -48.26
N LEU A 962 -21.37 -34.84 -47.47
CA LEU A 962 -22.33 -35.85 -47.91
C LEU A 962 -23.39 -35.26 -48.86
N ASN A 963 -23.95 -34.10 -48.51
CA ASN A 963 -24.96 -33.43 -49.32
C ASN A 963 -24.36 -32.82 -50.60
N ALA A 964 -23.09 -32.39 -50.60
CA ALA A 964 -22.38 -32.01 -51.81
C ALA A 964 -22.19 -33.21 -52.73
N ALA A 965 -21.85 -34.40 -52.23
CA ALA A 965 -21.77 -35.63 -52.98
C ALA A 965 -23.14 -36.04 -53.55
N LEU A 966 -24.21 -35.98 -52.74
CA LEU A 966 -25.59 -36.25 -53.23
C LEU A 966 -26.04 -35.28 -54.31
N ALA A 967 -25.59 -34.03 -54.34
CA ALA A 967 -25.92 -33.03 -55.35
C ALA A 967 -25.11 -33.21 -56.62
N GLN A 968 -23.93 -33.82 -56.57
CA GLN A 968 -23.06 -34.08 -57.74
C GLN A 968 -23.47 -35.34 -58.51
N LEU A 969 -23.99 -36.34 -57.85
CA LEU A 969 -24.52 -37.60 -58.49
C LEU A 969 -25.89 -37.37 -59.01
#